data_afb0f260a1d37275713fe6dd7dcb1bb1
#
_entry.id   afb0f260a1d37275713fe6dd7dcb1bb1
#
_cell.length_a   1.000
_cell.length_b   1.000
_cell.length_c   1.000
_cell.angle_alpha   90.00
_cell.angle_beta   90.00
_cell.angle_gamma   90.00
#
_symmetry.space_group_name_H-M   'P 1'
#
loop_
_entity.id
_entity.type
_entity.pdbx_description
1 polymer ?
#
loop_
_entity_poly.entity_id
_entity_poly.type
_entity_poly.pdbx_seq_one_letter_code
_entity_poly.pdbx_strand_id
1 'polypeptide(L)'
;MSGPQPAPLREPADLRPWVKKALLRWNSHYREYERIVASDALSPALVRFLRFIVVETLDGRGEQLTESAIAEKVFKQREFAPSEKSVVRVEKRRLREKLKDYYEGPGKEDPIVISLGSTFVPIFSPRENGLPHQPARIWAPGWRWSVPAAALIVAVAILWVFLKKPAEQLLLTRLTNDSGFTTDPAISPDGKLVAYASDRGGEGNLDIWVQNIGTGDRARLAPDPADDYQPSFSPDGSKVVFRSDREGGGIYTATVLGGNLKLIAPKGRGPRFSPDGQRIVYWVGESYFVRTQVYMVPSGGGTPKAVLPEFYGAHDAVWSPDGKRVLLWGQRSDTSAPDWWVAPVDGGEPTQTGAFSVFARENLSAAGPAAWVGDEVFFAARGDTSNLWTAKISVRTGKISGTPHRVTFGTDQEGEPSVAGNGSLVFSSFAASTNVWRLPVDLNSGKVTGDLLRVTRDLSTEVFPSISKNRRLVFSSDRSGKREIWVKNLTSGTDTMLASSTSEFDSPKVTPDGTNVAYASASPAWVIHVAPSGGGDEKIFKNGGPPRAFSSDGTRLLFEAKTCSPYCVGLLDLSQGTRELIKHPTLVLYPESFSPDDQWIAFQARRPDNDSTRTIYVTPFHGGMVGGPESWIAVTDGNQMDREVKWSPNGNLLYFLSERDGFRCIWGQRLDAKTKHAAGTPFPVHHFHHTQQSLTSIGSPGKVGLSITDDGLLFSLAETTGNIWLARRRR
;
A
#
# COMPACT_ATOMS: atom_id res chain seq x y z
N MET A 1 -1.41 -40.58 37.00
CA MET A 1 -1.98 -39.23 37.08
C MET A 1 -2.00 -38.63 35.67
N SER A 2 -3.15 -38.70 35.04
CA SER A 2 -3.40 -38.25 33.67
C SER A 2 -3.58 -36.73 33.68
N GLY A 3 -2.71 -36.02 32.96
CA GLY A 3 -2.85 -34.58 32.70
C GLY A 3 -4.04 -34.30 31.80
N PRO A 4 -4.62 -33.09 31.88
CA PRO A 4 -5.83 -32.76 31.12
C PRO A 4 -5.55 -32.67 29.62
N GLN A 5 -6.36 -33.36 28.82
CA GLN A 5 -6.41 -33.18 27.35
C GLN A 5 -6.87 -31.76 27.04
N PRO A 6 -6.25 -31.08 26.08
CA PRO A 6 -6.77 -29.79 25.60
C PRO A 6 -8.13 -29.99 24.93
N ALA A 7 -9.10 -29.17 25.30
CA ALA A 7 -10.44 -29.16 24.75
C ALA A 7 -10.43 -28.91 23.24
N PRO A 8 -11.30 -29.56 22.46
CA PRO A 8 -11.39 -29.29 21.02
C PRO A 8 -11.88 -27.86 20.78
N LEU A 9 -11.16 -27.12 19.93
CA LEU A 9 -11.54 -25.79 19.48
C LEU A 9 -12.93 -25.87 18.81
N ARG A 10 -13.92 -25.18 19.39
CA ARG A 10 -15.25 -25.04 18.80
C ARG A 10 -15.14 -24.37 17.43
N GLU A 11 -15.67 -25.02 16.40
CA GLU A 11 -15.77 -24.46 15.05
C GLU A 11 -16.65 -23.19 15.09
N PRO A 12 -16.17 -22.03 14.60
CA PRO A 12 -17.04 -20.88 14.36
C PRO A 12 -17.95 -21.16 13.16
N ALA A 13 -19.25 -21.02 13.32
CA ALA A 13 -20.27 -21.36 12.33
C ALA A 13 -20.24 -20.51 11.04
N ASP A 14 -19.43 -19.45 10.94
CA ASP A 14 -19.49 -18.43 9.87
C ASP A 14 -18.22 -18.28 9.02
N LEU A 15 -17.36 -19.29 8.92
CA LEU A 15 -16.16 -19.19 8.07
C LEU A 15 -16.51 -19.48 6.58
N ARG A 16 -16.06 -18.59 5.70
CA ARG A 16 -16.22 -18.76 4.23
C ARG A 16 -15.61 -20.08 3.75
N PRO A 17 -16.19 -20.74 2.72
CA PRO A 17 -15.82 -22.09 2.30
C PRO A 17 -14.33 -22.31 2.00
N TRP A 18 -13.61 -21.28 1.52
CA TRP A 18 -12.18 -21.37 1.21
C TRP A 18 -11.30 -21.32 2.46
N VAL A 19 -11.70 -20.53 3.48
CA VAL A 19 -11.01 -20.51 4.81
C VAL A 19 -11.16 -21.87 5.47
N LYS A 20 -12.35 -22.46 5.36
CA LYS A 20 -12.63 -23.80 5.86
C LYS A 20 -11.76 -24.86 5.15
N LYS A 21 -11.55 -24.72 3.83
CA LYS A 21 -10.70 -25.63 3.02
C LYS A 21 -9.19 -25.45 3.33
N ALA A 22 -8.72 -24.22 3.58
CA ALA A 22 -7.34 -23.94 3.98
C ALA A 22 -7.06 -24.44 5.40
N LEU A 23 -7.96 -24.20 6.36
CA LEU A 23 -7.89 -24.72 7.72
C LEU A 23 -7.96 -26.26 7.76
N LEU A 24 -8.75 -26.89 6.90
CA LEU A 24 -8.82 -28.36 6.78
C LEU A 24 -7.51 -28.93 6.22
N ARG A 25 -6.88 -28.29 5.23
CA ARG A 25 -5.56 -28.67 4.71
C ARG A 25 -4.48 -28.50 5.77
N TRP A 26 -4.42 -27.35 6.43
CA TRP A 26 -3.48 -27.07 7.50
C TRP A 26 -3.62 -28.10 8.62
N ASN A 27 -4.85 -28.39 9.06
CA ASN A 27 -5.17 -29.34 10.12
C ASN A 27 -4.81 -30.79 9.74
N SER A 28 -5.00 -31.22 8.49
CA SER A 28 -4.64 -32.58 8.06
C SER A 28 -3.12 -32.79 7.96
N HIS A 29 -2.39 -31.83 7.42
CA HIS A 29 -0.93 -31.90 7.30
C HIS A 29 -0.23 -31.80 8.67
N TYR A 30 -0.76 -30.95 9.56
CA TYR A 30 -0.23 -30.81 10.91
C TYR A 30 -0.53 -32.03 11.79
N ARG A 31 -1.69 -32.66 11.65
CA ARG A 31 -2.02 -33.94 12.32
C ARG A 31 -1.10 -35.08 11.89
N GLU A 32 -0.65 -35.09 10.65
CA GLU A 32 0.32 -36.07 10.18
C GLU A 32 1.67 -35.90 10.89
N TYR A 33 2.15 -34.67 11.04
CA TYR A 33 3.33 -34.36 11.86
C TYR A 33 3.15 -34.86 13.30
N GLU A 34 1.98 -34.62 13.92
CA GLU A 34 1.70 -35.08 15.29
C GLU A 34 1.73 -36.62 15.41
N ARG A 35 1.23 -37.36 14.41
CA ARG A 35 1.31 -38.83 14.38
C ARG A 35 2.77 -39.33 14.36
N ILE A 36 3.59 -38.71 13.50
CA ILE A 36 5.03 -39.07 13.41
C ILE A 36 5.71 -38.83 14.75
N VAL A 37 5.44 -37.72 15.41
CA VAL A 37 6.02 -37.36 16.72
C VAL A 37 5.54 -38.31 17.82
N ALA A 38 4.26 -38.69 17.82
CA ALA A 38 3.66 -39.60 18.79
C ALA A 38 4.16 -41.04 18.64
N SER A 39 4.77 -41.42 17.53
CA SER A 39 5.27 -42.79 17.25
C SER A 39 6.65 -43.08 17.81
N ASP A 40 7.33 -42.12 18.45
CA ASP A 40 8.72 -42.21 18.93
C ASP A 40 9.76 -42.62 17.85
N ALA A 41 9.39 -42.52 16.57
CA ALA A 41 10.27 -42.90 15.45
C ALA A 41 11.44 -41.91 15.25
N LEU A 42 11.31 -40.69 15.79
CA LEU A 42 12.28 -39.61 15.63
C LEU A 42 12.95 -39.22 16.94
N SER A 43 14.26 -38.98 16.90
CA SER A 43 14.98 -38.38 18.04
C SER A 43 14.49 -36.95 18.35
N PRO A 44 14.66 -36.45 19.59
CA PRO A 44 14.22 -35.08 19.95
C PRO A 44 14.80 -33.96 19.06
N ALA A 45 15.99 -34.16 18.49
CA ALA A 45 16.59 -33.22 17.55
C ALA A 45 15.88 -33.22 16.19
N LEU A 46 15.56 -34.42 15.68
CA LEU A 46 14.82 -34.59 14.43
C LEU A 46 13.36 -34.15 14.56
N VAL A 47 12.74 -34.32 15.73
CA VAL A 47 11.40 -33.77 16.03
C VAL A 47 11.39 -32.24 15.95
N ARG A 48 12.37 -31.56 16.57
CA ARG A 48 12.49 -30.09 16.47
C ARG A 48 12.72 -29.65 15.03
N PHE A 49 13.56 -30.38 14.28
CA PHE A 49 13.82 -30.05 12.89
C PHE A 49 12.57 -30.24 12.01
N LEU A 50 11.89 -31.38 12.12
CA LEU A 50 10.64 -31.64 11.37
C LEU A 50 9.57 -30.62 11.72
N ARG A 51 9.39 -30.30 13.01
CA ARG A 51 8.44 -29.29 13.48
C ARG A 51 8.70 -27.93 12.81
N PHE A 52 9.95 -27.49 12.83
CA PHE A 52 10.33 -26.20 12.28
C PHE A 52 10.00 -26.11 10.78
N ILE A 53 10.45 -27.09 9.97
CA ILE A 53 10.21 -27.04 8.52
C ILE A 53 8.73 -27.24 8.16
N VAL A 54 7.96 -28.04 8.92
CA VAL A 54 6.52 -28.23 8.69
C VAL A 54 5.75 -26.95 9.02
N VAL A 55 5.98 -26.34 10.18
CA VAL A 55 5.29 -25.11 10.59
C VAL A 55 5.62 -23.96 9.64
N GLU A 56 6.89 -23.69 9.33
CA GLU A 56 7.28 -22.63 8.41
C GLU A 56 6.68 -22.85 6.99
N THR A 57 6.55 -24.10 6.55
CA THR A 57 5.94 -24.40 5.25
C THR A 57 4.41 -24.21 5.26
N LEU A 58 3.73 -24.65 6.32
CA LEU A 58 2.28 -24.48 6.46
C LEU A 58 1.87 -23.01 6.65
N ASP A 59 2.75 -22.23 7.26
CA ASP A 59 2.59 -20.77 7.42
C ASP A 59 2.99 -19.97 6.17
N GLY A 60 3.32 -20.64 5.07
CA GLY A 60 3.67 -20.00 3.79
C GLY A 60 5.10 -19.45 3.71
N ARG A 61 5.95 -19.72 4.70
CA ARG A 61 7.34 -19.25 4.76
C ARG A 61 8.36 -20.29 4.28
N GLY A 62 7.95 -21.28 3.51
CA GLY A 62 8.80 -22.36 2.99
C GLY A 62 10.04 -21.87 2.24
N GLU A 63 9.96 -20.74 1.53
CA GLU A 63 11.09 -20.15 0.82
C GLU A 63 12.21 -19.63 1.74
N GLN A 64 11.89 -19.35 3.01
CA GLN A 64 12.86 -18.90 4.03
C GLN A 64 13.62 -20.07 4.69
N LEU A 65 13.31 -21.32 4.34
CA LEU A 65 13.97 -22.52 4.85
C LEU A 65 15.34 -22.72 4.23
N THR A 66 16.28 -21.85 4.59
CA THR A 66 17.68 -21.95 4.19
C THR A 66 18.48 -22.77 5.19
N GLU A 67 19.63 -23.28 4.77
CA GLU A 67 20.53 -24.05 5.60
C GLU A 67 21.00 -23.25 6.83
N SER A 68 21.31 -21.95 6.64
CA SER A 68 21.71 -21.03 7.70
C SER A 68 20.59 -20.78 8.71
N ALA A 69 19.37 -20.54 8.25
CA ALA A 69 18.22 -20.32 9.13
C ALA A 69 17.90 -21.54 9.98
N ILE A 70 18.05 -22.75 9.44
CA ILE A 70 17.84 -24.00 10.17
C ILE A 70 18.98 -24.25 11.18
N ALA A 71 20.24 -23.98 10.78
CA ALA A 71 21.38 -24.08 11.68
C ALA A 71 21.22 -23.20 12.92
N GLU A 72 20.82 -21.95 12.73
CA GLU A 72 20.62 -20.99 13.80
C GLU A 72 19.39 -21.33 14.68
N LYS A 73 18.23 -21.49 14.06
CA LYS A 73 16.96 -21.61 14.80
C LYS A 73 16.70 -22.98 15.40
N VAL A 74 17.20 -24.06 14.77
CA VAL A 74 16.96 -25.46 15.23
C VAL A 74 18.15 -26.01 16.00
N PHE A 75 19.38 -25.78 15.51
CA PHE A 75 20.60 -26.37 16.05
C PHE A 75 21.44 -25.41 16.90
N LYS A 76 21.02 -24.11 17.01
CA LYS A 76 21.66 -23.05 17.84
C LYS A 76 23.14 -22.80 17.50
N GLN A 77 23.56 -23.05 16.28
CA GLN A 77 24.89 -22.70 15.79
C GLN A 77 24.98 -21.25 15.36
N ARG A 78 25.83 -20.45 16.03
CA ARG A 78 25.96 -18.99 15.77
C ARG A 78 27.00 -18.64 14.69
N GLU A 79 27.93 -19.54 14.35
CA GLU A 79 28.91 -19.33 13.30
C GLU A 79 28.83 -20.45 12.27
N PHE A 80 28.65 -20.12 11.04
CA PHE A 80 28.51 -21.04 9.92
C PHE A 80 29.73 -20.92 9.02
N ALA A 81 30.67 -21.90 9.07
CA ALA A 81 31.76 -22.01 8.12
C ALA A 81 31.33 -22.92 6.94
N PRO A 82 31.36 -22.45 5.69
CA PRO A 82 30.84 -23.19 4.52
C PRO A 82 31.62 -24.49 4.19
N SER A 83 32.78 -24.73 4.80
CA SER A 83 33.69 -25.81 4.46
C SER A 83 33.57 -27.09 5.30
N GLU A 84 32.82 -27.05 6.42
CA GLU A 84 32.58 -28.25 7.23
C GLU A 84 31.30 -28.95 6.81
N LYS A 85 31.23 -30.29 6.88
CA LYS A 85 30.02 -31.07 6.58
C LYS A 85 28.87 -30.56 7.46
N SER A 86 28.01 -29.73 6.87
CA SER A 86 26.95 -29.05 7.59
C SER A 86 26.09 -30.03 8.38
N VAL A 87 25.99 -29.82 9.69
CA VAL A 87 25.10 -30.58 10.60
C VAL A 87 23.69 -30.65 10.04
N VAL A 88 23.20 -29.57 9.43
CA VAL A 88 21.86 -29.49 8.82
C VAL A 88 21.70 -30.50 7.69
N ARG A 89 22.70 -30.70 6.84
CA ARG A 89 22.63 -31.67 5.72
C ARG A 89 22.66 -33.11 6.24
N VAL A 90 23.45 -33.35 7.27
CA VAL A 90 23.52 -34.67 7.91
C VAL A 90 22.18 -35.00 8.56
N GLU A 91 21.62 -34.07 9.34
CA GLU A 91 20.35 -34.29 10.03
C GLU A 91 19.17 -34.33 9.03
N LYS A 92 19.24 -33.61 7.92
CA LYS A 92 18.26 -33.75 6.82
C LYS A 92 18.26 -35.14 6.21
N ARG A 93 19.45 -35.70 5.99
CA ARG A 93 19.57 -37.08 5.49
C ARG A 93 18.99 -38.08 6.48
N ARG A 94 19.34 -37.96 7.78
CA ARG A 94 18.79 -38.78 8.86
C ARG A 94 17.28 -38.67 8.97
N LEU A 95 16.74 -37.45 8.89
CA LEU A 95 15.29 -37.20 8.90
C LEU A 95 14.60 -37.90 7.72
N ARG A 96 15.18 -37.80 6.51
CA ARG A 96 14.63 -38.48 5.33
C ARG A 96 14.62 -40.01 5.49
N GLU A 97 15.68 -40.60 6.00
CA GLU A 97 15.75 -42.04 6.27
C GLU A 97 14.72 -42.45 7.34
N LYS A 98 14.59 -41.69 8.41
CA LYS A 98 13.62 -41.96 9.49
C LYS A 98 12.16 -41.78 9.08
N LEU A 99 11.85 -40.80 8.22
CA LEU A 99 10.51 -40.67 7.63
C LEU A 99 10.19 -41.85 6.71
N LYS A 100 11.17 -42.35 5.95
CA LYS A 100 11.00 -43.55 5.14
C LYS A 100 10.69 -44.77 6.01
N ASP A 101 11.50 -45.03 7.05
CA ASP A 101 11.30 -46.13 7.99
C ASP A 101 9.92 -46.04 8.65
N TYR A 102 9.47 -44.84 9.04
CA TYR A 102 8.16 -44.63 9.63
C TYR A 102 7.03 -45.02 8.69
N TYR A 103 7.08 -44.60 7.41
CA TYR A 103 6.02 -44.89 6.42
C TYR A 103 6.10 -46.33 5.85
N GLU A 104 7.19 -47.04 6.03
CA GLU A 104 7.32 -48.47 5.76
C GLU A 104 6.85 -49.31 6.96
N GLY A 105 6.77 -48.72 8.16
CA GLY A 105 6.40 -49.34 9.41
C GLY A 105 5.11 -48.78 10.05
N PRO A 106 5.21 -48.04 11.18
CA PRO A 106 4.04 -47.58 11.94
C PRO A 106 3.07 -46.70 11.15
N GLY A 107 3.56 -45.86 10.25
CA GLY A 107 2.78 -44.95 9.42
C GLY A 107 2.35 -45.53 8.08
N LYS A 108 2.34 -46.85 7.91
CA LYS A 108 2.03 -47.52 6.63
C LYS A 108 0.61 -47.25 6.14
N GLU A 109 -0.33 -46.96 7.01
CA GLU A 109 -1.72 -46.68 6.69
C GLU A 109 -2.10 -45.19 6.78
N ASP A 110 -1.11 -44.33 7.08
CA ASP A 110 -1.39 -42.90 7.18
C ASP A 110 -1.81 -42.27 5.84
N PRO A 111 -2.82 -41.45 5.83
CA PRO A 111 -3.43 -40.93 4.60
C PRO A 111 -2.57 -39.90 3.85
N ILE A 112 -1.55 -39.36 4.52
CA ILE A 112 -0.66 -38.34 3.96
C ILE A 112 0.78 -38.77 4.23
N VAL A 113 1.65 -38.62 3.25
CA VAL A 113 3.08 -38.88 3.36
C VAL A 113 3.85 -37.58 3.35
N ILE A 114 4.67 -37.35 4.40
CA ILE A 114 5.61 -36.21 4.45
C ILE A 114 6.95 -36.68 3.91
N SER A 115 7.45 -36.04 2.87
CA SER A 115 8.75 -36.36 2.27
C SER A 115 9.60 -35.10 2.10
N LEU A 116 10.92 -35.27 2.01
CA LEU A 116 11.89 -34.19 1.81
C LEU A 116 12.63 -34.39 0.48
N GLY A 117 12.49 -33.46 -0.44
CA GLY A 117 13.18 -33.41 -1.74
C GLY A 117 14.61 -32.84 -1.65
N SER A 118 15.07 -32.22 -2.72
CA SER A 118 16.35 -31.50 -2.76
C SER A 118 16.38 -30.26 -1.86
N THR A 119 15.25 -29.59 -1.67
CA THR A 119 15.06 -28.42 -0.78
C THR A 119 14.77 -28.84 0.67
N PHE A 120 14.68 -27.87 1.60
CA PHE A 120 14.26 -28.10 2.98
C PHE A 120 12.74 -28.01 3.17
N VAL A 121 12.00 -27.69 2.12
CA VAL A 121 10.54 -27.62 2.13
C VAL A 121 9.97 -29.03 2.11
N PRO A 122 9.19 -29.46 3.11
CA PRO A 122 8.51 -30.75 3.10
C PRO A 122 7.40 -30.80 2.04
N ILE A 123 7.29 -31.96 1.38
CA ILE A 123 6.26 -32.25 0.39
C ILE A 123 5.23 -33.16 1.06
N PHE A 124 3.96 -32.73 1.00
CA PHE A 124 2.82 -33.49 1.51
C PHE A 124 2.10 -34.15 0.35
N SER A 125 2.11 -35.47 0.29
CA SER A 125 1.47 -36.26 -0.77
C SER A 125 0.35 -37.12 -0.20
N PRO A 126 -0.86 -37.12 -0.78
CA PRO A 126 -1.87 -38.11 -0.43
C PRO A 126 -1.33 -39.51 -0.74
N ARG A 127 -1.57 -40.47 0.14
CA ARG A 127 -1.27 -41.87 -0.15
C ARG A 127 -2.37 -42.44 -1.06
N GLU A 128 -2.01 -42.88 -2.24
CA GLU A 128 -2.93 -43.64 -3.08
C GLU A 128 -3.14 -44.98 -2.42
N ASN A 129 -4.33 -45.26 -1.89
CA ASN A 129 -4.73 -46.55 -1.38
C ASN A 129 -4.80 -47.51 -2.56
N GLY A 130 -3.75 -48.30 -2.72
CA GLY A 130 -3.78 -49.44 -3.67
C GLY A 130 -4.83 -50.43 -3.24
N LEU A 131 -5.85 -50.62 -4.04
CA LEU A 131 -6.75 -51.75 -3.94
C LEU A 131 -5.94 -53.05 -3.99
N PRO A 132 -6.26 -54.10 -3.18
CA PRO A 132 -5.52 -55.36 -3.16
C PRO A 132 -5.61 -56.04 -4.54
N HIS A 133 -4.45 -56.24 -5.16
CA HIS A 133 -4.34 -57.09 -6.34
C HIS A 133 -4.70 -58.54 -5.98
N GLN A 134 -5.92 -58.97 -6.32
CA GLN A 134 -6.18 -60.38 -6.55
C GLN A 134 -5.61 -60.76 -7.94
N PRO A 135 -4.87 -61.86 -8.07
CA PRO A 135 -4.39 -62.28 -9.37
C PRO A 135 -5.59 -62.81 -10.21
N ALA A 136 -6.12 -61.99 -11.08
CA ALA A 136 -7.10 -62.39 -12.05
C ALA A 136 -6.42 -63.20 -13.17
N ARG A 137 -6.84 -64.43 -13.30
CA ARG A 137 -6.51 -65.34 -14.41
C ARG A 137 -6.74 -64.63 -15.74
N ILE A 138 -5.64 -64.58 -16.52
CA ILE A 138 -5.63 -64.07 -17.88
C ILE A 138 -6.49 -64.99 -18.79
N TRP A 139 -7.64 -64.47 -19.24
CA TRP A 139 -8.28 -64.89 -20.46
C TRP A 139 -8.07 -63.81 -21.49
N ALA A 140 -7.15 -64.03 -22.43
CA ALA A 140 -7.10 -63.25 -23.64
C ALA A 140 -8.21 -63.71 -24.59
N PRO A 141 -8.99 -62.76 -25.14
CA PRO A 141 -8.71 -62.30 -26.50
C PRO A 141 -9.09 -60.80 -26.67
N GLY A 142 -8.23 -60.02 -27.23
CA GLY A 142 -8.55 -58.62 -27.56
C GLY A 142 -7.38 -57.69 -27.84
N TRP A 143 -6.20 -58.17 -28.08
CA TRP A 143 -4.99 -57.32 -28.34
C TRP A 143 -5.08 -56.45 -29.60
N ARG A 144 -6.13 -56.56 -30.42
CA ARG A 144 -6.17 -55.76 -31.67
C ARG A 144 -6.61 -54.30 -31.48
N TRP A 145 -7.13 -53.91 -30.32
CA TRP A 145 -7.66 -52.53 -30.06
C TRP A 145 -6.93 -51.78 -28.93
N SER A 146 -6.13 -52.42 -28.10
CA SER A 146 -5.42 -51.78 -27.00
C SER A 146 -4.18 -50.95 -27.44
N VAL A 147 -3.52 -51.36 -28.53
CA VAL A 147 -2.38 -50.66 -29.09
C VAL A 147 -2.77 -49.31 -29.71
N PRO A 148 -3.87 -49.20 -30.51
CA PRO A 148 -4.30 -47.90 -31.03
C PRO A 148 -4.87 -46.97 -29.94
N ALA A 149 -5.48 -47.47 -28.84
CA ALA A 149 -5.94 -46.66 -27.72
C ALA A 149 -4.78 -46.09 -26.90
N ALA A 150 -3.78 -46.92 -26.62
CA ALA A 150 -2.54 -46.43 -25.94
C ALA A 150 -1.76 -45.45 -26.82
N ALA A 151 -1.67 -45.68 -28.11
CA ALA A 151 -1.04 -44.75 -29.06
C ALA A 151 -1.81 -43.42 -29.15
N LEU A 152 -3.14 -43.43 -29.09
CA LEU A 152 -3.97 -42.23 -29.06
C LEU A 152 -3.79 -41.44 -27.77
N ILE A 153 -3.71 -42.09 -26.61
CA ILE A 153 -3.46 -41.42 -25.31
C ILE A 153 -2.07 -40.80 -25.31
N VAL A 154 -1.05 -41.49 -25.81
CA VAL A 154 0.30 -40.95 -25.94
C VAL A 154 0.33 -39.80 -26.95
N ALA A 155 -0.35 -39.94 -28.10
CA ALA A 155 -0.46 -38.85 -29.07
C ALA A 155 -1.19 -37.62 -28.53
N VAL A 156 -2.29 -37.83 -27.76
CA VAL A 156 -3.00 -36.73 -27.06
C VAL A 156 -2.13 -36.11 -25.95
N ALA A 157 -1.38 -36.92 -25.20
CA ALA A 157 -0.46 -36.41 -24.19
C ALA A 157 0.71 -35.62 -24.83
N ILE A 158 1.27 -36.13 -25.92
CA ILE A 158 2.29 -35.44 -26.71
C ILE A 158 1.72 -34.15 -27.31
N LEU A 159 0.55 -34.23 -27.93
CA LEU A 159 -0.16 -33.06 -28.46
C LEU A 159 -0.46 -32.03 -27.34
N TRP A 160 -0.86 -32.48 -26.17
CA TRP A 160 -1.12 -31.62 -25.00
C TRP A 160 0.15 -30.97 -24.45
N VAL A 161 1.30 -31.70 -24.46
CA VAL A 161 2.62 -31.14 -24.13
C VAL A 161 3.07 -30.12 -25.18
N PHE A 162 2.85 -30.39 -26.46
CA PHE A 162 3.16 -29.44 -27.55
C PHE A 162 2.18 -28.26 -27.60
N LEU A 163 0.92 -28.43 -27.15
CA LEU A 163 -0.06 -27.36 -27.05
C LEU A 163 0.08 -26.54 -25.78
N LYS A 164 0.76 -27.02 -24.74
CA LYS A 164 1.22 -26.19 -23.62
C LYS A 164 2.29 -25.25 -24.15
N LYS A 165 1.90 -24.03 -24.53
CA LYS A 165 2.88 -22.95 -24.74
C LYS A 165 3.75 -22.86 -23.51
N PRO A 166 5.09 -22.94 -23.63
CA PRO A 166 5.97 -22.68 -22.50
C PRO A 166 5.64 -21.30 -21.93
N ALA A 167 5.67 -21.17 -20.61
CA ALA A 167 5.47 -19.88 -19.97
C ALA A 167 6.42 -18.87 -20.64
N GLU A 168 5.87 -17.85 -21.28
CA GLU A 168 6.62 -16.86 -22.02
C GLU A 168 7.59 -16.16 -21.05
N GLN A 169 8.88 -16.41 -21.19
CA GLN A 169 9.89 -15.73 -20.41
C GLN A 169 10.01 -14.30 -20.92
N LEU A 170 9.64 -13.33 -20.08
CA LEU A 170 9.88 -11.92 -20.36
C LEU A 170 11.32 -11.56 -20.04
N LEU A 171 11.99 -10.92 -20.98
CA LEU A 171 13.29 -10.29 -20.75
C LEU A 171 13.03 -8.87 -20.20
N LEU A 172 13.41 -8.66 -18.95
CA LEU A 172 13.31 -7.35 -18.30
C LEU A 172 14.59 -6.55 -18.50
N THR A 173 14.47 -5.31 -18.95
CA THR A 173 15.56 -4.36 -19.13
C THR A 173 15.20 -3.04 -18.47
N ARG A 174 16.05 -2.54 -17.59
CA ARG A 174 15.89 -1.21 -17.00
C ARG A 174 16.26 -0.14 -18.01
N LEU A 175 15.33 0.74 -18.36
CA LEU A 175 15.54 1.81 -19.36
C LEU A 175 16.09 3.09 -18.74
N THR A 176 15.71 3.40 -17.50
CA THR A 176 16.22 4.57 -16.79
C THR A 176 16.99 4.14 -15.55
N ASN A 177 18.00 4.92 -15.17
CA ASN A 177 18.87 4.61 -14.03
C ASN A 177 19.16 5.89 -13.24
N ASP A 178 18.09 6.62 -12.94
CA ASP A 178 18.16 7.89 -12.22
C ASP A 178 18.07 7.66 -10.72
N SER A 179 18.70 8.54 -9.94
CA SER A 179 18.54 8.60 -8.49
C SER A 179 17.24 9.27 -8.08
N GLY A 180 16.53 9.89 -9.04
CA GLY A 180 15.30 10.63 -8.87
C GLY A 180 14.03 9.79 -9.03
N PHE A 181 12.92 10.48 -9.19
CA PHE A 181 11.61 9.90 -9.44
C PHE A 181 11.29 9.94 -10.93
N THR A 182 11.17 8.77 -11.54
CA THR A 182 10.80 8.59 -12.96
C THR A 182 9.62 7.63 -13.03
N THR A 183 8.52 8.05 -13.67
CA THR A 183 7.22 7.39 -13.63
C THR A 183 6.41 7.60 -14.93
N ASP A 184 5.19 7.08 -14.98
CA ASP A 184 4.20 7.29 -16.06
C ASP A 184 4.74 6.95 -17.46
N PRO A 185 5.30 5.78 -17.73
CA PRO A 185 5.84 5.49 -19.04
C PRO A 185 4.75 5.27 -20.09
N ALA A 186 4.99 5.79 -21.27
CA ALA A 186 4.23 5.47 -22.48
C ALA A 186 5.20 5.02 -23.57
N ILE A 187 4.92 3.88 -24.21
CA ILE A 187 5.71 3.39 -25.34
C ILE A 187 5.06 3.84 -26.65
N SER A 188 5.90 4.23 -27.64
CA SER A 188 5.38 4.57 -28.96
C SER A 188 4.76 3.35 -29.66
N PRO A 189 3.81 3.51 -30.58
CA PRO A 189 3.15 2.40 -31.28
C PRO A 189 4.11 1.45 -31.97
N ASP A 190 5.23 1.94 -32.51
CA ASP A 190 6.28 1.15 -33.16
C ASP A 190 7.28 0.52 -32.17
N GLY A 191 7.20 0.86 -30.88
CA GLY A 191 8.07 0.34 -29.83
C GLY A 191 9.49 0.87 -29.82
N LYS A 192 9.78 2.01 -30.47
CA LYS A 192 11.11 2.59 -30.56
C LYS A 192 11.38 3.72 -29.57
N LEU A 193 10.33 4.43 -29.15
CA LEU A 193 10.43 5.54 -28.22
C LEU A 193 9.67 5.20 -26.93
N VAL A 194 10.12 5.76 -25.82
CA VAL A 194 9.39 5.80 -24.56
C VAL A 194 9.30 7.24 -24.08
N ALA A 195 8.10 7.72 -23.74
CA ALA A 195 7.87 8.97 -23.03
C ALA A 195 7.62 8.65 -21.56
N TYR A 196 8.11 9.49 -20.66
CA TYR A 196 7.91 9.30 -19.21
C TYR A 196 8.04 10.64 -18.48
N ALA A 197 7.46 10.74 -17.30
CA ALA A 197 7.65 11.86 -16.40
C ALA A 197 8.90 11.65 -15.54
N SER A 198 9.75 12.67 -15.39
CA SER A 198 10.98 12.55 -14.58
C SER A 198 11.48 13.90 -14.07
N ASP A 199 11.97 13.93 -12.83
CA ASP A 199 12.63 15.06 -12.17
C ASP A 199 14.14 15.16 -12.47
N ARG A 200 14.64 14.38 -13.42
CA ARG A 200 16.07 14.35 -13.80
C ARG A 200 16.62 15.70 -14.27
N GLY A 201 15.77 16.67 -14.58
CA GLY A 201 16.17 18.04 -14.90
C GLY A 201 16.88 18.75 -13.75
N GLY A 202 16.72 18.27 -12.52
CA GLY A 202 17.36 18.80 -11.31
C GLY A 202 16.65 20.04 -10.74
N GLU A 203 15.52 20.45 -11.32
CA GLU A 203 14.74 21.61 -10.87
C GLU A 203 13.70 21.23 -9.81
N GLY A 204 13.54 19.92 -9.54
CA GLY A 204 12.65 19.38 -8.51
C GLY A 204 11.21 19.15 -8.98
N ASN A 205 10.86 19.54 -10.20
CA ASN A 205 9.59 19.26 -10.88
C ASN A 205 9.72 18.08 -11.84
N LEU A 206 8.59 17.48 -12.18
CA LEU A 206 8.50 16.46 -13.22
C LEU A 206 8.31 17.10 -14.59
N ASP A 207 9.08 16.64 -15.55
CA ASP A 207 8.89 16.96 -16.97
C ASP A 207 8.68 15.72 -17.80
N ILE A 208 8.05 15.88 -18.96
CA ILE A 208 7.98 14.80 -19.94
C ILE A 208 9.30 14.70 -20.70
N TRP A 209 9.92 13.53 -20.61
CA TRP A 209 11.08 13.14 -21.37
C TRP A 209 10.70 12.11 -22.41
N VAL A 210 11.31 12.21 -23.59
CA VAL A 210 11.20 11.20 -24.66
C VAL A 210 12.58 10.59 -24.88
N GLN A 211 12.66 9.26 -24.83
CA GLN A 211 13.91 8.52 -24.99
C GLN A 211 13.79 7.50 -26.13
N ASN A 212 14.82 7.44 -26.97
CA ASN A 212 14.98 6.36 -27.94
C ASN A 212 15.45 5.09 -27.22
N ILE A 213 14.68 4.01 -27.33
CA ILE A 213 14.96 2.74 -26.62
C ILE A 213 16.25 2.07 -27.16
N GLY A 214 16.55 2.26 -28.41
CA GLY A 214 17.72 1.62 -29.06
C GLY A 214 19.06 2.34 -28.78
N THR A 215 19.06 3.66 -28.86
CA THR A 215 20.30 4.47 -28.69
C THR A 215 20.44 4.99 -27.25
N GLY A 216 19.34 5.11 -26.50
CA GLY A 216 19.32 5.73 -25.18
C GLY A 216 19.28 7.26 -25.19
N ASP A 217 19.32 7.88 -26.40
CA ASP A 217 19.19 9.33 -26.53
C ASP A 217 17.85 9.85 -26.01
N ARG A 218 17.89 10.96 -25.33
CA ARG A 218 16.72 11.52 -24.65
C ARG A 218 16.61 13.02 -24.80
N ALA A 219 15.40 13.53 -24.84
CA ALA A 219 15.09 14.96 -24.91
C ALA A 219 13.93 15.31 -23.97
N ARG A 220 14.00 16.49 -23.35
CA ARG A 220 12.93 17.10 -22.57
C ARG A 220 11.91 17.70 -23.54
N LEU A 221 10.63 17.35 -23.40
CA LEU A 221 9.61 17.65 -24.40
C LEU A 221 9.13 19.10 -24.33
N ALA A 222 8.76 19.57 -23.15
CA ALA A 222 8.14 20.88 -22.93
C ALA A 222 8.54 21.44 -21.55
N PRO A 223 9.80 21.95 -21.41
CA PRO A 223 10.29 22.44 -20.13
C PRO A 223 9.41 23.53 -19.52
N ASP A 224 9.03 23.35 -18.22
CA ASP A 224 8.22 24.29 -17.47
C ASP A 224 8.50 24.09 -15.96
N PRO A 225 8.38 25.11 -15.09
CA PRO A 225 8.49 24.92 -13.66
C PRO A 225 7.36 24.07 -13.02
N ALA A 226 6.23 23.92 -13.73
CA ALA A 226 5.13 23.08 -13.27
C ALA A 226 5.38 21.60 -13.60
N ASP A 227 4.74 20.71 -12.82
CA ASP A 227 4.84 19.27 -13.04
C ASP A 227 4.05 18.84 -14.30
N ASP A 228 4.66 17.96 -15.08
CA ASP A 228 4.09 17.30 -16.25
C ASP A 228 4.02 15.78 -16.00
N TYR A 229 2.86 15.15 -16.30
CA TYR A 229 2.59 13.75 -15.99
C TYR A 229 1.87 13.00 -17.10
N GLN A 230 1.81 11.67 -16.96
CA GLN A 230 0.89 10.79 -17.66
C GLN A 230 0.92 10.95 -19.18
N PRO A 231 2.09 10.88 -19.83
CA PRO A 231 2.20 11.00 -21.28
C PRO A 231 1.49 9.85 -22.01
N SER A 232 1.04 10.09 -23.25
CA SER A 232 0.54 9.07 -24.16
C SER A 232 0.82 9.48 -25.60
N PHE A 233 1.35 8.54 -26.42
CA PHE A 233 1.63 8.80 -27.82
C PHE A 233 0.35 8.83 -28.67
N SER A 234 0.34 9.66 -29.72
CA SER A 234 -0.61 9.52 -30.81
C SER A 234 -0.37 8.21 -31.59
N PRO A 235 -1.41 7.66 -32.27
CA PRO A 235 -1.27 6.39 -33.00
C PRO A 235 -0.21 6.40 -34.11
N ASP A 236 0.07 7.56 -34.69
CA ASP A 236 1.14 7.77 -35.68
C ASP A 236 2.52 8.03 -35.06
N GLY A 237 2.59 8.13 -33.70
CA GLY A 237 3.82 8.41 -32.97
C GLY A 237 4.36 9.82 -33.08
N SER A 238 3.65 10.75 -33.75
CA SER A 238 4.15 12.10 -34.02
C SER A 238 3.95 13.08 -32.88
N LYS A 239 3.01 12.80 -31.97
CA LYS A 239 2.63 13.67 -30.84
C LYS A 239 2.62 12.90 -29.54
N VAL A 240 2.76 13.66 -28.45
CA VAL A 240 2.51 13.20 -27.08
C VAL A 240 1.42 14.08 -26.49
N VAL A 241 0.38 13.46 -25.90
CA VAL A 241 -0.57 14.13 -25.02
C VAL A 241 -0.14 13.85 -23.59
N PHE A 242 -0.26 14.83 -22.70
CA PHE A 242 0.13 14.71 -21.29
C PHE A 242 -0.69 15.65 -20.41
N ARG A 243 -0.71 15.39 -19.12
CA ARG A 243 -1.20 16.32 -18.11
C ARG A 243 -0.08 17.28 -17.73
N SER A 244 -0.42 18.55 -17.54
CA SER A 244 0.46 19.56 -16.97
C SER A 244 -0.27 20.36 -15.91
N ASP A 245 0.44 20.74 -14.85
CA ASP A 245 -0.09 21.62 -13.81
C ASP A 245 0.16 23.13 -14.12
N ARG A 246 0.77 23.46 -15.28
CA ARG A 246 0.96 24.84 -15.75
C ARG A 246 -0.38 25.57 -15.90
N GLU A 247 -0.38 26.87 -15.63
CA GLU A 247 -1.55 27.77 -15.82
C GLU A 247 -2.85 27.26 -15.14
N GLY A 248 -2.73 26.56 -14.02
CA GLY A 248 -3.88 26.02 -13.27
C GLY A 248 -4.31 24.62 -13.68
N GLY A 249 -3.51 23.95 -14.51
CA GLY A 249 -3.65 22.55 -14.86
C GLY A 249 -4.47 22.28 -16.11
N GLY A 250 -4.06 21.26 -16.89
CA GLY A 250 -4.79 20.88 -18.10
C GLY A 250 -4.18 19.69 -18.84
N ILE A 251 -4.85 19.32 -19.92
CA ILE A 251 -4.37 18.34 -20.90
C ILE A 251 -3.71 19.09 -22.05
N TYR A 252 -2.47 18.80 -22.32
CA TYR A 252 -1.67 19.43 -23.35
C TYR A 252 -1.20 18.41 -24.39
N THR A 253 -0.95 18.87 -25.62
CA THR A 253 -0.26 18.10 -26.65
C THR A 253 0.99 18.83 -27.11
N ALA A 254 2.04 18.08 -27.45
CA ALA A 254 3.24 18.58 -28.09
C ALA A 254 3.70 17.59 -29.17
N THR A 255 4.53 18.05 -30.13
CA THR A 255 5.19 17.13 -31.06
C THR A 255 6.29 16.34 -30.33
N VAL A 256 6.56 15.13 -30.78
CA VAL A 256 7.55 14.23 -30.14
C VAL A 256 8.99 14.80 -30.11
N LEU A 257 9.30 15.73 -30.98
CA LEU A 257 10.58 16.44 -31.04
C LEU A 257 10.58 17.76 -30.23
N GLY A 258 9.50 18.03 -29.50
CA GLY A 258 9.26 19.30 -28.82
C GLY A 258 8.61 20.36 -29.74
N GLY A 259 8.01 21.38 -29.12
CA GLY A 259 7.29 22.44 -29.81
C GLY A 259 5.83 22.11 -30.09
N ASN A 260 5.13 23.10 -30.66
CA ASN A 260 3.67 23.08 -30.91
C ASN A 260 2.85 22.70 -29.66
N LEU A 261 3.27 23.22 -28.50
CA LEU A 261 2.53 23.01 -27.24
C LEU A 261 1.13 23.62 -27.37
N LYS A 262 0.11 22.82 -27.09
CA LYS A 262 -1.28 23.23 -27.21
C LYS A 262 -2.12 22.70 -26.05
N LEU A 263 -2.86 23.58 -25.37
CA LEU A 263 -3.89 23.20 -24.41
C LEU A 263 -5.08 22.57 -25.16
N ILE A 264 -5.47 21.37 -24.77
CA ILE A 264 -6.60 20.61 -25.33
C ILE A 264 -7.84 20.73 -24.45
N ALA A 265 -7.65 20.63 -23.14
CA ALA A 265 -8.74 20.77 -22.17
C ALA A 265 -8.20 21.36 -20.86
N PRO A 266 -8.92 22.30 -20.22
CA PRO A 266 -8.58 22.78 -18.89
C PRO A 266 -8.90 21.69 -17.86
N LYS A 267 -7.99 21.45 -16.95
CA LYS A 267 -8.05 20.36 -15.95
C LYS A 267 -8.11 18.98 -16.62
N GLY A 268 -7.72 17.96 -15.92
CA GLY A 268 -7.79 16.59 -16.41
C GLY A 268 -6.58 15.75 -16.07
N ARG A 269 -6.76 14.42 -16.16
CA ARG A 269 -5.76 13.40 -15.82
C ARG A 269 -5.87 12.21 -16.76
N GLY A 270 -4.78 11.45 -16.91
CA GLY A 270 -4.73 10.20 -17.65
C GLY A 270 -5.18 10.30 -19.11
N PRO A 271 -4.70 11.27 -19.90
CA PRO A 271 -5.14 11.43 -21.28
C PRO A 271 -4.66 10.26 -22.16
N ARG A 272 -5.52 9.79 -23.07
CA ARG A 272 -5.22 8.74 -24.04
C ARG A 272 -5.81 9.05 -25.40
N PHE A 273 -4.99 9.01 -26.46
CA PHE A 273 -5.49 9.12 -27.83
C PHE A 273 -6.38 7.92 -28.19
N SER A 274 -7.42 8.14 -28.97
CA SER A 274 -8.16 7.08 -29.65
C SER A 274 -7.28 6.39 -30.69
N PRO A 275 -7.56 5.12 -31.05
CA PRO A 275 -6.79 4.38 -32.05
C PRO A 275 -6.72 5.04 -33.43
N ASP A 276 -7.73 5.86 -33.78
CA ASP A 276 -7.77 6.65 -35.01
C ASP A 276 -7.10 8.03 -34.88
N GLY A 277 -6.63 8.40 -33.67
CA GLY A 277 -6.01 9.68 -33.37
C GLY A 277 -6.92 10.90 -33.39
N GLN A 278 -8.23 10.73 -33.58
CA GLN A 278 -9.16 11.84 -33.74
C GLN A 278 -9.67 12.40 -32.39
N ARG A 279 -9.62 11.61 -31.33
CA ARG A 279 -10.17 11.95 -30.02
C ARG A 279 -9.17 11.66 -28.91
N ILE A 280 -9.35 12.32 -27.76
CA ILE A 280 -8.62 12.07 -26.52
C ILE A 280 -9.65 11.80 -25.43
N VAL A 281 -9.51 10.67 -24.70
CA VAL A 281 -10.23 10.41 -23.47
C VAL A 281 -9.36 10.83 -22.28
N TYR A 282 -9.97 11.41 -21.25
CA TYR A 282 -9.32 11.82 -20.02
C TYR A 282 -10.37 11.89 -18.90
N TRP A 283 -9.95 12.06 -17.66
CA TRP A 283 -10.87 12.21 -16.54
C TRP A 283 -10.55 13.44 -15.70
N VAL A 284 -11.56 13.94 -14.97
CA VAL A 284 -11.48 15.12 -14.09
C VAL A 284 -11.95 14.73 -12.71
N GLY A 285 -11.26 15.20 -11.66
CA GLY A 285 -11.54 14.96 -10.26
C GLY A 285 -10.26 15.02 -9.42
N GLU A 286 -10.39 15.25 -8.12
CA GLU A 286 -9.22 15.49 -7.23
C GLU A 286 -8.67 14.23 -6.58
N SER A 287 -9.46 13.16 -6.47
CA SER A 287 -9.06 11.94 -5.76
C SER A 287 -9.86 10.74 -6.27
N TYR A 288 -9.30 9.54 -6.13
CA TYR A 288 -9.97 8.26 -6.39
C TYR A 288 -11.22 8.00 -5.49
N PHE A 289 -11.49 8.85 -4.51
CA PHE A 289 -12.60 8.71 -3.56
C PHE A 289 -13.63 9.85 -3.63
N VAL A 290 -13.46 10.79 -4.55
CA VAL A 290 -14.37 11.93 -4.76
C VAL A 290 -14.95 11.83 -6.16
N ARG A 291 -16.10 12.46 -6.40
CA ARG A 291 -16.77 12.48 -7.72
C ARG A 291 -15.76 12.74 -8.84
N THR A 292 -15.50 11.73 -9.63
CA THR A 292 -14.64 11.78 -10.81
C THR A 292 -15.47 11.58 -12.06
N GLN A 293 -15.10 12.19 -13.17
CA GLN A 293 -15.84 12.11 -14.42
C GLN A 293 -14.91 11.93 -15.61
N VAL A 294 -15.21 10.97 -16.47
CA VAL A 294 -14.51 10.75 -17.73
C VAL A 294 -15.09 11.66 -18.81
N TYR A 295 -14.19 12.27 -19.58
CA TYR A 295 -14.52 13.13 -20.73
C TYR A 295 -13.81 12.65 -21.98
N MET A 296 -14.38 13.04 -23.12
CA MET A 296 -13.82 12.85 -24.44
C MET A 296 -13.83 14.19 -25.19
N VAL A 297 -12.72 14.49 -25.86
CA VAL A 297 -12.54 15.74 -26.62
C VAL A 297 -11.90 15.43 -27.98
N PRO A 298 -12.17 16.19 -29.05
CA PRO A 298 -11.40 16.11 -30.29
C PRO A 298 -9.91 16.32 -30.02
N SER A 299 -9.03 15.60 -30.70
CA SER A 299 -7.57 15.70 -30.49
C SER A 299 -6.99 17.09 -30.88
N GLY A 300 -7.73 17.84 -31.67
CA GLY A 300 -7.43 19.23 -31.96
C GLY A 300 -7.95 20.23 -30.91
N GLY A 301 -8.58 19.79 -29.85
CA GLY A 301 -9.31 20.65 -28.87
C GLY A 301 -10.74 20.87 -29.29
N GLY A 302 -11.56 21.45 -28.40
CA GLY A 302 -12.97 21.71 -28.61
C GLY A 302 -13.77 21.48 -27.31
N THR A 303 -15.11 21.36 -27.46
CA THR A 303 -15.98 21.12 -26.30
C THR A 303 -15.88 19.66 -25.82
N PRO A 304 -15.48 19.39 -24.57
CA PRO A 304 -15.48 18.07 -24.01
C PRO A 304 -16.88 17.49 -23.85
N LYS A 305 -17.06 16.21 -24.15
CA LYS A 305 -18.28 15.44 -23.92
C LYS A 305 -18.04 14.46 -22.78
N ALA A 306 -18.92 14.47 -21.76
CA ALA A 306 -18.86 13.50 -20.66
C ALA A 306 -19.22 12.10 -21.16
N VAL A 307 -18.50 11.11 -20.64
CA VAL A 307 -18.76 9.67 -20.83
C VAL A 307 -19.36 9.15 -19.53
N LEU A 308 -20.59 8.61 -19.57
CA LEU A 308 -21.36 8.15 -18.40
C LEU A 308 -21.56 9.27 -17.35
N PRO A 309 -22.21 10.39 -17.71
CA PRO A 309 -22.40 11.52 -16.79
C PRO A 309 -23.27 11.16 -15.56
N GLU A 310 -24.01 10.06 -15.62
CA GLU A 310 -24.86 9.56 -14.54
C GLU A 310 -24.08 8.78 -13.47
N PHE A 311 -22.80 8.45 -13.69
CA PHE A 311 -22.01 7.72 -12.71
C PHE A 311 -21.56 8.65 -11.58
N TYR A 312 -21.58 8.13 -10.37
CA TYR A 312 -21.04 8.79 -9.17
C TYR A 312 -19.53 9.03 -9.28
N GLY A 313 -18.79 8.02 -9.80
CA GLY A 313 -17.36 8.10 -10.07
C GLY A 313 -16.99 7.35 -11.34
N ALA A 314 -16.13 7.94 -12.18
CA ALA A 314 -15.57 7.31 -13.38
C ALA A 314 -14.17 7.86 -13.65
N HIS A 315 -13.17 6.97 -13.81
CA HIS A 315 -11.76 7.33 -14.06
C HIS A 315 -10.98 6.19 -14.76
N ASP A 316 -9.69 6.42 -15.05
CA ASP A 316 -8.75 5.46 -15.66
C ASP A 316 -9.29 4.84 -16.95
N ALA A 317 -9.67 5.69 -17.89
CA ALA A 317 -10.28 5.27 -19.12
C ALA A 317 -9.26 4.87 -20.19
N VAL A 318 -9.45 3.70 -20.82
CA VAL A 318 -8.67 3.21 -21.95
C VAL A 318 -9.54 2.83 -23.12
N TRP A 319 -9.05 3.06 -24.33
CA TRP A 319 -9.77 2.74 -25.57
C TRP A 319 -9.78 1.24 -25.84
N SER A 320 -10.89 0.73 -26.37
CA SER A 320 -10.90 -0.57 -27.01
C SER A 320 -10.04 -0.55 -28.29
N PRO A 321 -9.44 -1.68 -28.69
CA PRO A 321 -8.59 -1.75 -29.89
C PRO A 321 -9.27 -1.30 -31.18
N ASP A 322 -10.60 -1.46 -31.26
CA ASP A 322 -11.42 -1.02 -32.41
C ASP A 322 -11.84 0.45 -32.35
N GLY A 323 -11.49 1.18 -31.26
CA GLY A 323 -11.85 2.58 -31.05
C GLY A 323 -13.32 2.87 -30.82
N LYS A 324 -14.17 1.84 -30.71
CA LYS A 324 -15.64 2.01 -30.60
C LYS A 324 -16.13 2.07 -29.17
N ARG A 325 -15.30 1.69 -28.20
CA ARG A 325 -15.63 1.63 -26.77
C ARG A 325 -14.49 2.16 -25.91
N VAL A 326 -14.85 2.51 -24.69
CA VAL A 326 -13.91 2.88 -23.63
C VAL A 326 -14.14 1.96 -22.44
N LEU A 327 -13.08 1.35 -21.92
CA LEU A 327 -13.08 0.61 -20.66
C LEU A 327 -12.59 1.55 -19.57
N LEU A 328 -13.30 1.60 -18.45
CA LEU A 328 -13.01 2.51 -17.34
C LEU A 328 -13.34 1.87 -15.99
N TRP A 329 -12.73 2.35 -14.93
CA TRP A 329 -13.22 2.13 -13.59
C TRP A 329 -14.48 2.98 -13.38
N GLY A 330 -15.54 2.40 -12.83
CA GLY A 330 -16.79 3.11 -12.64
C GLY A 330 -17.61 2.65 -11.45
N GLN A 331 -18.28 3.61 -10.82
CA GLN A 331 -19.22 3.42 -9.73
C GLN A 331 -20.52 4.19 -10.04
N ARG A 332 -21.65 3.48 -10.10
CA ARG A 332 -22.94 4.11 -10.50
C ARG A 332 -23.51 5.05 -9.44
N SER A 333 -23.42 4.67 -8.16
CA SER A 333 -23.89 5.49 -7.03
C SER A 333 -22.88 5.41 -5.88
N ASP A 334 -22.99 6.29 -4.91
CA ASP A 334 -22.18 6.31 -3.69
C ASP A 334 -22.25 5.02 -2.86
N THR A 335 -23.35 4.26 -3.01
CA THR A 335 -23.60 3.00 -2.30
C THR A 335 -23.35 1.75 -3.15
N SER A 336 -23.15 1.89 -4.48
CA SER A 336 -22.89 0.75 -5.35
C SER A 336 -21.42 0.30 -5.27
N ALA A 337 -21.16 -1.02 -5.41
CA ALA A 337 -19.81 -1.50 -5.55
C ALA A 337 -19.20 -1.04 -6.87
N PRO A 338 -17.91 -0.64 -6.88
CA PRO A 338 -17.21 -0.30 -8.12
C PRO A 338 -16.97 -1.56 -8.98
N ASP A 339 -16.80 -1.34 -10.27
CA ASP A 339 -16.36 -2.36 -11.24
C ASP A 339 -15.68 -1.70 -12.44
N TRP A 340 -15.11 -2.49 -13.33
CA TRP A 340 -14.79 -2.01 -14.66
C TRP A 340 -16.04 -2.00 -15.54
N TRP A 341 -16.16 -0.96 -16.34
CA TRP A 341 -17.30 -0.73 -17.24
C TRP A 341 -16.83 -0.49 -18.66
N VAL A 342 -17.50 -1.09 -19.62
CA VAL A 342 -17.30 -0.84 -21.06
C VAL A 342 -18.42 0.08 -21.57
N ALA A 343 -18.07 1.30 -21.94
CA ALA A 343 -18.99 2.32 -22.46
C ALA A 343 -18.84 2.46 -23.98
N PRO A 344 -19.93 2.40 -24.79
CA PRO A 344 -19.91 2.76 -26.20
C PRO A 344 -19.62 4.24 -26.39
N VAL A 345 -18.74 4.59 -27.34
CA VAL A 345 -18.28 5.97 -27.57
C VAL A 345 -19.38 6.86 -28.17
N ASP A 346 -20.20 6.29 -29.02
CA ASP A 346 -21.27 7.00 -29.73
C ASP A 346 -22.62 7.00 -28.99
N GLY A 347 -22.59 6.57 -27.71
CA GLY A 347 -23.76 6.44 -26.86
C GLY A 347 -24.33 5.00 -26.84
N GLY A 348 -25.12 4.71 -25.82
CA GLY A 348 -25.71 3.38 -25.56
C GLY A 348 -25.46 2.93 -24.14
N GLU A 349 -26.09 1.81 -23.76
CA GLU A 349 -25.99 1.27 -22.39
C GLU A 349 -24.58 0.74 -22.11
N PRO A 350 -23.95 1.17 -21.00
CA PRO A 350 -22.66 0.65 -20.58
C PRO A 350 -22.81 -0.79 -20.06
N THR A 351 -21.76 -1.59 -20.26
CA THR A 351 -21.71 -2.98 -19.82
C THR A 351 -20.79 -3.10 -18.61
N GLN A 352 -21.31 -3.57 -17.48
CA GLN A 352 -20.50 -3.95 -16.32
C GLN A 352 -19.72 -5.22 -16.64
N THR A 353 -18.39 -5.22 -16.46
CA THR A 353 -17.55 -6.36 -16.87
C THR A 353 -17.61 -7.55 -15.92
N GLY A 354 -17.82 -7.32 -14.62
CA GLY A 354 -17.71 -8.30 -13.54
C GLY A 354 -16.27 -8.52 -13.06
N ALA A 355 -15.35 -7.65 -13.44
CA ALA A 355 -13.92 -7.79 -13.16
C ALA A 355 -13.62 -7.81 -11.65
N PHE A 356 -14.20 -6.91 -10.86
CA PHE A 356 -13.94 -6.83 -9.43
C PHE A 356 -14.39 -8.08 -8.67
N SER A 357 -15.46 -8.74 -9.12
CA SER A 357 -15.87 -10.03 -8.54
C SER A 357 -14.85 -11.15 -8.82
N VAL A 358 -14.16 -11.10 -9.95
CA VAL A 358 -13.08 -12.03 -10.29
C VAL A 358 -11.83 -11.69 -9.48
N PHE A 359 -11.43 -10.43 -9.42
CA PHE A 359 -10.26 -9.96 -8.67
C PHE A 359 -10.37 -10.28 -7.17
N ALA A 360 -11.54 -10.07 -6.58
CA ALA A 360 -11.77 -10.39 -5.16
C ALA A 360 -11.58 -11.88 -4.85
N ARG A 361 -11.93 -12.79 -5.78
CA ARG A 361 -11.70 -14.23 -5.61
C ARG A 361 -10.23 -14.61 -5.64
N GLU A 362 -9.41 -13.84 -6.35
CA GLU A 362 -7.96 -14.02 -6.47
C GLU A 362 -7.17 -13.19 -5.42
N ASN A 363 -7.86 -12.57 -4.45
CA ASN A 363 -7.30 -11.66 -3.45
C ASN A 363 -6.52 -10.47 -4.06
N LEU A 364 -6.97 -9.97 -5.21
CA LEU A 364 -6.37 -8.83 -5.87
C LEU A 364 -7.16 -7.56 -5.54
N SER A 365 -6.44 -6.53 -5.09
CA SER A 365 -6.93 -5.16 -5.06
C SER A 365 -6.45 -4.45 -6.33
N ALA A 366 -7.32 -4.37 -7.32
CA ALA A 366 -7.00 -3.82 -8.62
C ALA A 366 -7.30 -2.32 -8.69
N ALA A 367 -6.42 -1.59 -9.40
CA ALA A 367 -6.66 -0.23 -9.86
C ALA A 367 -7.56 -0.24 -11.11
N GLY A 368 -7.66 0.91 -11.79
CA GLY A 368 -8.29 1.00 -13.10
C GLY A 368 -7.51 0.26 -14.20
N PRO A 369 -8.13 0.07 -15.37
CA PRO A 369 -7.44 -0.47 -16.54
C PRO A 369 -6.38 0.52 -17.03
N ALA A 370 -5.23 0.01 -17.51
CA ALA A 370 -4.11 0.86 -17.97
C ALA A 370 -3.85 0.75 -19.48
N ALA A 371 -4.03 -0.43 -20.09
CA ALA A 371 -3.94 -0.64 -21.53
C ALA A 371 -4.85 -1.78 -21.97
N TRP A 372 -5.47 -1.66 -23.15
CA TRP A 372 -6.32 -2.71 -23.74
C TRP A 372 -5.80 -3.07 -25.13
N VAL A 373 -5.25 -4.28 -25.27
CA VAL A 373 -4.64 -4.78 -26.49
C VAL A 373 -5.26 -6.12 -26.89
N GLY A 374 -5.93 -6.22 -28.03
CA GLY A 374 -6.72 -7.39 -28.38
C GLY A 374 -7.82 -7.64 -27.35
N ASP A 375 -7.86 -8.83 -26.78
CA ASP A 375 -8.77 -9.19 -25.68
C ASP A 375 -8.10 -9.03 -24.28
N GLU A 376 -6.83 -8.62 -24.21
CA GLU A 376 -6.08 -8.51 -22.95
C GLU A 376 -6.07 -7.07 -22.44
N VAL A 377 -6.43 -6.90 -21.17
CA VAL A 377 -6.34 -5.64 -20.44
C VAL A 377 -5.23 -5.76 -19.41
N PHE A 378 -4.27 -4.86 -19.51
CA PHE A 378 -3.15 -4.73 -18.58
C PHE A 378 -3.52 -3.76 -17.45
N PHE A 379 -3.15 -4.11 -16.22
CA PHE A 379 -3.44 -3.30 -15.04
C PHE A 379 -2.45 -3.60 -13.92
N ALA A 380 -2.34 -2.68 -12.96
CA ALA A 380 -1.63 -2.92 -11.72
C ALA A 380 -2.59 -3.43 -10.67
N ALA A 381 -2.18 -4.42 -9.89
CA ALA A 381 -2.94 -4.92 -8.76
C ALA A 381 -2.04 -5.26 -7.59
N ARG A 382 -2.54 -5.00 -6.38
CA ARG A 382 -1.90 -5.35 -5.14
C ARG A 382 -2.43 -6.70 -4.66
N GLY A 383 -1.52 -7.68 -4.62
CA GLY A 383 -1.67 -8.93 -3.89
C GLY A 383 -0.74 -8.87 -2.67
N ASP A 384 0.26 -9.74 -2.63
CA ASP A 384 1.35 -9.67 -1.64
C ASP A 384 2.26 -8.46 -1.91
N THR A 385 2.47 -8.13 -3.19
CA THR A 385 3.18 -6.96 -3.71
C THR A 385 2.33 -6.30 -4.79
N SER A 386 2.64 -5.05 -5.17
CA SER A 386 2.00 -4.39 -6.32
C SER A 386 2.72 -4.79 -7.61
N ASN A 387 2.04 -5.55 -8.47
CA ASN A 387 2.60 -6.06 -9.72
C ASN A 387 1.64 -5.85 -10.89
N LEU A 388 2.14 -6.13 -12.10
CA LEU A 388 1.35 -6.06 -13.30
C LEU A 388 0.63 -7.38 -13.56
N TRP A 389 -0.61 -7.26 -14.00
CA TRP A 389 -1.52 -8.34 -14.32
C TRP A 389 -2.20 -8.12 -15.65
N THR A 390 -2.70 -9.20 -16.26
CA THR A 390 -3.62 -9.15 -17.39
C THR A 390 -4.92 -9.86 -17.07
N ALA A 391 -6.02 -9.35 -17.63
CA ALA A 391 -7.32 -9.99 -17.63
C ALA A 391 -7.90 -9.96 -19.03
N LYS A 392 -8.62 -11.00 -19.43
CA LYS A 392 -9.28 -11.05 -20.74
C LYS A 392 -10.66 -10.42 -20.67
N ILE A 393 -10.88 -9.41 -21.49
CA ILE A 393 -12.18 -8.77 -21.69
C ILE A 393 -12.54 -8.86 -23.16
N SER A 394 -13.64 -9.53 -23.45
CA SER A 394 -14.14 -9.66 -24.82
C SER A 394 -14.54 -8.31 -25.40
N VAL A 395 -13.87 -7.87 -26.45
CA VAL A 395 -14.23 -6.63 -27.18
C VAL A 395 -15.69 -6.67 -27.63
N ARG A 396 -16.22 -7.85 -27.97
CA ARG A 396 -17.60 -8.01 -28.45
C ARG A 396 -18.64 -7.89 -27.35
N THR A 397 -18.45 -8.52 -26.19
CA THR A 397 -19.45 -8.62 -25.12
C THR A 397 -19.21 -7.65 -23.96
N GLY A 398 -18.02 -7.08 -23.84
CA GLY A 398 -17.60 -6.25 -22.69
C GLY A 398 -17.46 -7.02 -21.38
N LYS A 399 -17.50 -8.35 -21.39
CA LYS A 399 -17.42 -9.16 -20.18
C LYS A 399 -16.03 -9.73 -19.97
N ILE A 400 -15.63 -9.85 -18.67
CA ILE A 400 -14.40 -10.56 -18.29
C ILE A 400 -14.55 -12.06 -18.52
N SER A 401 -13.46 -12.73 -18.89
CA SER A 401 -13.41 -14.18 -19.08
C SER A 401 -12.12 -14.75 -18.49
N GLY A 402 -12.23 -15.91 -17.86
CA GLY A 402 -11.08 -16.60 -17.22
C GLY A 402 -10.60 -15.91 -15.93
N THR A 403 -9.42 -16.31 -15.49
CA THR A 403 -8.72 -15.74 -14.32
C THR A 403 -7.66 -14.74 -14.77
N PRO A 404 -7.37 -13.69 -13.98
CA PRO A 404 -6.26 -12.78 -14.27
C PRO A 404 -4.91 -13.51 -14.18
N HIS A 405 -3.95 -13.09 -14.99
CA HIS A 405 -2.60 -13.64 -15.02
C HIS A 405 -1.59 -12.59 -14.58
N ARG A 406 -0.69 -12.97 -13.68
CA ARG A 406 0.41 -12.13 -13.24
C ARG A 406 1.46 -12.04 -14.36
N VAL A 407 1.87 -10.82 -14.70
CA VAL A 407 2.84 -10.52 -15.76
C VAL A 407 4.24 -10.32 -15.19
N THR A 408 4.34 -9.62 -14.05
CA THR A 408 5.62 -9.31 -13.40
C THR A 408 5.67 -9.89 -11.99
N PHE A 409 6.90 -10.10 -11.47
CA PHE A 409 7.16 -10.78 -10.20
C PHE A 409 8.19 -10.00 -9.36
N GLY A 410 8.30 -8.69 -9.58
CA GLY A 410 9.18 -7.80 -8.82
C GLY A 410 8.75 -7.67 -7.35
N THR A 411 9.69 -7.21 -6.52
CA THR A 411 9.47 -6.91 -5.09
C THR A 411 9.12 -5.46 -4.85
N ASP A 412 9.45 -4.59 -5.80
CA ASP A 412 9.10 -3.17 -5.78
C ASP A 412 7.63 -2.97 -6.18
N GLN A 413 7.13 -1.76 -5.99
CA GLN A 413 5.81 -1.40 -6.49
C GLN A 413 5.88 -1.20 -7.99
N GLU A 414 5.18 -2.02 -8.76
CA GLU A 414 5.11 -1.94 -10.21
C GLU A 414 3.75 -1.41 -10.65
N GLY A 415 3.75 -0.49 -11.62
CA GLY A 415 2.53 0.17 -12.07
C GLY A 415 2.62 0.77 -13.47
N GLU A 416 1.52 1.35 -13.91
CA GLU A 416 1.40 2.18 -15.11
C GLU A 416 1.89 1.49 -16.40
N PRO A 417 1.40 0.28 -16.70
CA PRO A 417 1.83 -0.44 -17.88
C PRO A 417 1.37 0.23 -19.17
N SER A 418 2.27 0.33 -20.15
CA SER A 418 1.99 0.77 -21.52
C SER A 418 2.54 -0.24 -22.52
N VAL A 419 1.73 -0.62 -23.52
CA VAL A 419 2.02 -1.72 -24.44
C VAL A 419 2.05 -1.22 -25.87
N ALA A 420 3.12 -1.54 -26.61
CA ALA A 420 3.24 -1.26 -28.03
C ALA A 420 2.60 -2.34 -28.90
N GLY A 421 2.32 -2.01 -30.17
CA GLY A 421 1.77 -2.95 -31.15
C GLY A 421 2.62 -4.21 -31.41
N ASN A 422 3.93 -4.14 -31.15
CA ASN A 422 4.86 -5.27 -31.25
C ASN A 422 4.90 -6.17 -29.98
N GLY A 423 4.04 -5.88 -28.98
CA GLY A 423 3.98 -6.62 -27.71
C GLY A 423 5.05 -6.22 -26.68
N SER A 424 5.85 -5.19 -26.93
CA SER A 424 6.76 -4.63 -25.91
C SER A 424 5.93 -3.92 -24.85
N LEU A 425 6.25 -4.15 -23.59
CA LEU A 425 5.58 -3.56 -22.41
C LEU A 425 6.59 -2.69 -21.67
N VAL A 426 6.26 -1.44 -21.39
CA VAL A 426 6.99 -0.60 -20.44
C VAL A 426 6.17 -0.36 -19.20
N PHE A 427 6.82 -0.19 -18.05
CA PHE A 427 6.15 0.03 -16.78
C PHE A 427 7.06 0.77 -15.80
N SER A 428 6.46 1.42 -14.81
CA SER A 428 7.15 2.01 -13.67
C SER A 428 7.44 0.95 -12.61
N SER A 429 8.62 1.00 -12.03
CA SER A 429 8.96 0.28 -10.80
C SER A 429 9.48 1.30 -9.81
N PHE A 430 8.84 1.44 -8.67
CA PHE A 430 9.20 2.42 -7.65
C PHE A 430 9.31 1.80 -6.26
N ALA A 431 10.29 2.30 -5.54
CA ALA A 431 10.46 2.07 -4.13
C ALA A 431 10.03 3.32 -3.37
N ALA A 432 9.14 3.14 -2.41
CA ALA A 432 8.73 4.20 -1.50
C ALA A 432 9.13 3.83 -0.09
N SER A 433 9.74 4.76 0.62
CA SER A 433 10.00 4.67 2.05
C SER A 433 9.44 5.90 2.74
N THR A 434 8.97 5.73 3.97
CA THR A 434 8.54 6.87 4.79
C THR A 434 9.41 6.90 6.03
N ASN A 435 10.13 7.99 6.22
CA ASN A 435 11.05 8.16 7.33
C ASN A 435 10.70 9.40 8.16
N VAL A 436 11.24 9.46 9.36
CA VAL A 436 11.10 10.63 10.22
C VAL A 436 12.19 11.65 9.87
N TRP A 437 11.77 12.89 9.67
CA TRP A 437 12.61 14.02 9.28
C TRP A 437 12.45 15.17 10.26
N ARG A 438 13.47 16.02 10.32
CA ARG A 438 13.47 17.26 11.10
C ARG A 438 13.77 18.45 10.20
N LEU A 439 12.95 19.47 10.27
CA LEU A 439 13.16 20.77 9.65
C LEU A 439 13.60 21.76 10.72
N PRO A 440 14.85 22.26 10.69
CA PRO A 440 15.30 23.31 11.58
C PRO A 440 14.51 24.60 11.35
N VAL A 441 13.86 25.11 12.41
CA VAL A 441 12.99 26.29 12.35
C VAL A 441 13.17 27.10 13.63
N ASP A 442 13.30 28.41 13.52
CA ASP A 442 13.03 29.30 14.66
C ASP A 442 11.52 29.21 14.96
N LEU A 443 11.19 28.45 15.99
CA LEU A 443 9.83 28.05 16.31
C LEU A 443 8.89 29.19 16.70
N ASN A 444 9.43 30.34 17.12
CA ASN A 444 8.60 31.49 17.50
C ASN A 444 8.32 32.44 16.32
N SER A 445 9.15 32.41 15.30
CA SER A 445 8.96 33.23 14.08
C SER A 445 8.44 32.45 12.88
N GLY A 446 8.63 31.13 12.85
CA GLY A 446 8.32 30.27 11.70
C GLY A 446 9.40 30.32 10.61
N LYS A 447 10.57 30.91 10.86
CA LYS A 447 11.64 31.02 9.88
C LYS A 447 12.47 29.74 9.85
N VAL A 448 12.60 29.11 8.67
CA VAL A 448 13.51 27.98 8.45
C VAL A 448 14.96 28.43 8.62
N THR A 449 15.74 27.68 9.39
CA THR A 449 17.12 28.03 9.80
C THR A 449 18.19 27.09 9.26
N GLY A 450 17.78 26.01 8.60
CA GLY A 450 18.70 25.02 8.03
C GLY A 450 18.00 24.04 7.12
N ASP A 451 18.77 23.12 6.55
CA ASP A 451 18.29 22.11 5.63
C ASP A 451 17.48 21.01 6.34
N LEU A 452 16.64 20.33 5.58
CA LEU A 452 15.86 19.18 6.02
C LEU A 452 16.79 18.02 6.41
N LEU A 453 16.66 17.48 7.60
CA LEU A 453 17.54 16.45 8.18
C LEU A 453 16.78 15.15 8.40
N ARG A 454 17.29 14.05 7.85
CA ARG A 454 16.74 12.71 8.04
C ARG A 454 17.11 12.15 9.42
N VAL A 455 16.11 11.79 10.22
CA VAL A 455 16.29 11.28 11.61
C VAL A 455 16.33 9.77 11.64
N THR A 456 15.49 9.11 10.83
CA THR A 456 15.49 7.65 10.68
C THR A 456 15.88 7.26 9.26
N ARG A 457 16.40 6.03 9.08
CA ARG A 457 16.95 5.57 7.79
C ARG A 457 16.59 4.10 7.56
N ASP A 458 15.29 3.82 7.51
CA ASP A 458 14.78 2.49 7.23
C ASP A 458 14.11 2.46 5.85
N LEU A 459 14.00 1.27 5.25
CA LEU A 459 13.24 1.05 4.01
C LEU A 459 11.74 0.85 4.30
N SER A 460 11.36 0.79 5.56
CA SER A 460 10.01 0.62 6.04
C SER A 460 9.20 1.91 6.02
N THR A 461 7.92 1.80 6.39
CA THR A 461 7.01 2.92 6.57
C THR A 461 7.02 3.35 8.04
N GLU A 462 7.62 4.50 8.34
CA GLU A 462 7.68 5.08 9.68
C GLU A 462 6.77 6.30 9.78
N VAL A 463 5.72 6.20 10.60
CA VAL A 463 4.64 7.19 10.67
C VAL A 463 4.25 7.53 12.11
N PHE A 464 3.47 8.59 12.30
CA PHE A 464 3.02 9.10 13.59
C PHE A 464 4.14 9.45 14.58
N PRO A 465 5.21 10.12 14.18
CA PRO A 465 6.28 10.44 15.11
C PRO A 465 5.80 11.36 16.25
N SER A 466 6.32 11.09 17.44
CA SER A 466 6.13 11.91 18.63
C SER A 466 7.43 11.93 19.42
N ILE A 467 7.86 13.11 19.85
CA ILE A 467 9.15 13.29 20.52
C ILE A 467 9.00 13.95 21.89
N SER A 468 9.78 13.50 22.86
CA SER A 468 9.88 14.07 24.21
C SER A 468 11.03 15.06 24.33
N LYS A 469 11.03 15.87 25.41
CA LYS A 469 12.12 16.81 25.71
C LYS A 469 13.47 16.11 25.94
N ASN A 470 13.47 14.89 26.45
CA ASN A 470 14.69 14.08 26.64
C ASN A 470 15.08 13.28 25.38
N ARG A 471 14.60 13.69 24.20
CA ARG A 471 14.95 13.15 22.87
C ARG A 471 14.59 11.67 22.66
N ARG A 472 13.52 11.19 23.30
CA ARG A 472 12.90 9.91 22.96
C ARG A 472 11.88 10.13 21.85
N LEU A 473 12.14 9.53 20.69
CA LEU A 473 11.28 9.53 19.53
C LEU A 473 10.46 8.22 19.54
N VAL A 474 9.15 8.36 19.45
CA VAL A 474 8.22 7.24 19.32
C VAL A 474 7.52 7.31 17.98
N PHE A 475 7.37 6.21 17.29
CA PHE A 475 6.75 6.12 15.97
C PHE A 475 6.20 4.72 15.71
N SER A 476 5.28 4.60 14.76
CA SER A 476 4.84 3.31 14.22
C SER A 476 5.70 2.92 13.03
N SER A 477 6.13 1.65 12.94
CA SER A 477 6.94 1.11 11.84
C SER A 477 6.46 -0.29 11.44
N ASP A 478 6.56 -0.61 10.17
CA ASP A 478 6.28 -1.95 9.61
C ASP A 478 7.56 -2.74 9.27
N ARG A 479 8.71 -2.34 9.83
CA ARG A 479 10.05 -2.93 9.58
C ARG A 479 10.16 -4.43 9.87
N SER A 480 9.31 -4.97 10.75
CA SER A 480 9.24 -6.39 11.08
C SER A 480 8.26 -7.19 10.19
N GLY A 481 7.63 -6.53 9.21
CA GLY A 481 6.53 -7.08 8.41
C GLY A 481 5.16 -6.95 9.09
N LYS A 482 5.11 -6.36 10.30
CA LYS A 482 3.89 -6.01 11.03
C LYS A 482 4.01 -4.59 11.53
N ARG A 483 2.88 -3.92 11.73
CA ARG A 483 2.90 -2.59 12.34
C ARG A 483 3.16 -2.71 13.83
N GLU A 484 4.19 -2.00 14.29
CA GLU A 484 4.66 -2.00 15.66
C GLU A 484 5.00 -0.58 16.11
N ILE A 485 4.96 -0.37 17.43
CA ILE A 485 5.37 0.89 18.06
C ILE A 485 6.82 0.75 18.50
N TRP A 486 7.64 1.67 18.02
CA TRP A 486 9.06 1.71 18.30
C TRP A 486 9.43 2.98 19.09
N VAL A 487 10.39 2.83 19.99
CA VAL A 487 11.00 3.92 20.75
C VAL A 487 12.47 4.02 20.34
N LYS A 488 12.87 5.15 19.79
CA LYS A 488 14.25 5.48 19.44
C LYS A 488 14.80 6.51 20.42
N ASN A 489 15.88 6.19 21.08
CA ASN A 489 16.65 7.16 21.85
C ASN A 489 17.62 7.89 20.90
N LEU A 490 17.34 9.17 20.61
CA LEU A 490 18.16 9.95 19.67
C LEU A 490 19.55 10.31 20.23
N THR A 491 19.78 10.13 21.53
CA THR A 491 21.09 10.38 22.16
C THR A 491 22.00 9.16 22.06
N SER A 492 21.47 7.95 22.35
CA SER A 492 22.25 6.70 22.27
C SER A 492 22.16 6.04 20.89
N GLY A 493 21.18 6.41 20.07
CA GLY A 493 20.89 5.77 18.78
C GLY A 493 20.19 4.41 18.88
N THR A 494 19.79 3.97 20.08
CA THR A 494 19.15 2.65 20.29
C THR A 494 17.66 2.69 19.95
N ASP A 495 17.21 1.62 19.26
CA ASP A 495 15.81 1.37 18.93
C ASP A 495 15.29 0.21 19.79
N THR A 496 14.09 0.36 20.35
CA THR A 496 13.41 -0.67 21.15
C THR A 496 11.96 -0.79 20.68
N MET A 497 11.52 -2.02 20.41
CA MET A 497 10.11 -2.29 20.11
C MET A 497 9.34 -2.26 21.44
N LEU A 498 8.30 -1.41 21.51
CA LEU A 498 7.48 -1.23 22.70
C LEU A 498 6.25 -2.13 22.68
N ALA A 499 5.54 -2.16 21.56
CA ALA A 499 4.30 -2.92 21.42
C ALA A 499 4.10 -3.37 19.97
N SER A 500 3.51 -4.57 19.79
CA SER A 500 3.05 -5.05 18.49
C SER A 500 1.57 -4.73 18.36
N SER A 501 1.21 -3.94 17.36
CA SER A 501 -0.18 -3.53 17.15
C SER A 501 -0.89 -4.49 16.20
N THR A 502 -2.17 -4.74 16.49
CA THR A 502 -3.09 -5.46 15.62
C THR A 502 -4.06 -4.50 14.91
N SER A 503 -3.99 -3.18 15.20
CA SER A 503 -4.86 -2.16 14.65
C SER A 503 -4.10 -1.18 13.75
N GLU A 504 -4.80 -0.60 12.77
CA GLU A 504 -4.23 0.43 11.88
C GLU A 504 -4.04 1.81 12.55
N PHE A 505 -4.51 2.00 13.79
CA PHE A 505 -4.66 3.32 14.44
C PHE A 505 -3.82 3.46 15.70
N ASP A 506 -2.53 3.26 15.59
CA ASP A 506 -1.62 3.28 16.73
C ASP A 506 -1.40 4.68 17.29
N SER A 507 -1.21 5.69 16.45
CA SER A 507 -0.96 7.10 16.76
C SER A 507 -0.18 7.32 18.07
N PRO A 508 1.00 6.71 18.27
CA PRO A 508 1.69 6.77 19.54
C PRO A 508 2.07 8.20 19.92
N LYS A 509 1.95 8.53 21.21
CA LYS A 509 2.35 9.80 21.77
C LYS A 509 3.19 9.56 23.03
N VAL A 510 4.33 10.23 23.11
CA VAL A 510 5.22 10.16 24.27
C VAL A 510 4.95 11.33 25.22
N THR A 511 5.03 11.09 26.53
CA THR A 511 4.95 12.17 27.54
C THR A 511 6.13 13.15 27.38
N PRO A 512 5.97 14.44 27.76
CA PRO A 512 7.04 15.42 27.61
C PRO A 512 8.36 15.04 28.31
N ASP A 513 8.29 14.32 29.43
CA ASP A 513 9.45 13.79 30.17
C ASP A 513 10.03 12.49 29.56
N GLY A 514 9.35 11.91 28.56
CA GLY A 514 9.75 10.68 27.88
C GLY A 514 9.56 9.40 28.68
N THR A 515 8.86 9.42 29.80
CA THR A 515 8.69 8.25 30.68
C THR A 515 7.64 7.27 30.19
N ASN A 516 6.54 7.76 29.59
CA ASN A 516 5.43 6.93 29.14
C ASN A 516 5.06 7.19 27.67
N VAL A 517 4.46 6.19 27.06
CA VAL A 517 3.91 6.24 25.70
C VAL A 517 2.45 5.84 25.75
N ALA A 518 1.58 6.70 25.20
CA ALA A 518 0.19 6.37 24.97
C ALA A 518 -0.03 5.93 23.52
N TYR A 519 -0.84 4.88 23.32
CA TYR A 519 -1.28 4.41 22.00
C TYR A 519 -2.69 3.81 22.10
N ALA A 520 -3.34 3.57 20.98
CA ALA A 520 -4.72 3.06 20.97
C ALA A 520 -4.84 1.73 20.23
N SER A 521 -5.81 0.92 20.66
CA SER A 521 -6.30 -0.24 19.92
C SER A 521 -7.81 -0.18 19.75
N ALA A 522 -8.33 -0.77 18.65
CA ALA A 522 -9.73 -0.64 18.24
C ALA A 522 -10.57 -1.91 18.41
N SER A 523 -10.00 -3.04 18.78
CA SER A 523 -10.73 -4.32 18.84
C SER A 523 -10.71 -4.93 20.25
N PRO A 524 -11.86 -5.34 20.82
CA PRO A 524 -13.24 -5.23 20.30
C PRO A 524 -13.86 -3.84 20.49
N ALA A 525 -13.23 -2.97 21.27
CA ALA A 525 -13.63 -1.59 21.52
C ALA A 525 -12.39 -0.69 21.59
N TRP A 526 -12.57 0.62 21.39
CA TRP A 526 -11.49 1.57 21.52
C TRP A 526 -10.98 1.69 22.96
N VAL A 527 -9.68 1.44 23.14
CA VAL A 527 -8.97 1.61 24.42
C VAL A 527 -7.69 2.40 24.21
N ILE A 528 -7.25 3.13 25.24
CA ILE A 528 -5.97 3.78 25.30
C ILE A 528 -5.06 2.97 26.21
N HIS A 529 -3.89 2.59 25.70
CA HIS A 529 -2.80 1.97 26.44
C HIS A 529 -1.80 3.05 26.85
N VAL A 530 -1.30 2.99 28.06
CA VAL A 530 -0.22 3.85 28.53
C VAL A 530 0.84 2.95 29.15
N ALA A 531 1.97 2.82 28.48
CA ALA A 531 3.09 1.95 28.85
C ALA A 531 4.35 2.75 29.16
N PRO A 532 5.22 2.29 30.09
CA PRO A 532 6.54 2.88 30.24
C PRO A 532 7.34 2.81 28.93
N SER A 533 8.04 3.89 28.55
CA SER A 533 8.78 3.96 27.28
C SER A 533 9.95 2.97 27.17
N GLY A 534 10.37 2.38 28.27
CA GLY A 534 11.36 1.30 28.35
C GLY A 534 10.77 -0.10 28.36
N GLY A 535 9.46 -0.23 28.18
CA GLY A 535 8.70 -1.48 28.34
C GLY A 535 8.30 -1.74 29.80
N GLY A 536 7.38 -2.68 30.01
CA GLY A 536 6.83 -3.04 31.31
C GLY A 536 5.30 -3.03 31.32
N ASP A 537 4.72 -3.05 32.51
CA ASP A 537 3.26 -3.11 32.69
C ASP A 537 2.57 -1.87 32.16
N GLU A 538 1.54 -2.07 31.35
CA GLU A 538 0.73 -1.01 30.77
C GLU A 538 -0.56 -0.78 31.58
N LYS A 539 -1.03 0.46 31.58
CA LYS A 539 -2.36 0.82 32.05
C LYS A 539 -3.32 0.92 30.87
N ILE A 540 -4.50 0.36 31.00
CA ILE A 540 -5.54 0.35 29.96
C ILE A 540 -6.73 1.19 30.38
N PHE A 541 -7.12 2.15 29.53
CA PHE A 541 -8.24 3.04 29.75
C PHE A 541 -9.33 2.77 28.69
N LYS A 542 -10.51 2.37 29.17
CA LYS A 542 -11.69 2.10 28.34
C LYS A 542 -12.32 3.40 27.79
N ASN A 543 -13.19 3.26 26.78
CA ASN A 543 -13.87 4.37 26.10
C ASN A 543 -12.89 5.42 25.54
N GLY A 544 -11.77 4.94 25.05
CA GLY A 544 -10.71 5.75 24.47
C GLY A 544 -10.86 6.00 22.98
N GLY A 545 -9.75 6.27 22.35
CA GLY A 545 -9.60 6.48 20.93
C GLY A 545 -8.17 6.95 20.61
N PRO A 546 -7.87 7.29 19.35
CA PRO A 546 -6.52 7.69 18.95
C PRO A 546 -5.99 8.87 19.80
N PRO A 547 -4.84 8.71 20.48
CA PRO A 547 -4.19 9.78 21.25
C PRO A 547 -3.66 10.87 20.34
N ARG A 548 -3.68 12.14 20.83
CA ARG A 548 -3.28 13.31 20.05
C ARG A 548 -2.15 14.12 20.72
N ALA A 549 -2.30 14.50 21.97
CA ALA A 549 -1.27 15.26 22.68
C ALA A 549 -1.38 15.12 24.18
N PHE A 550 -0.25 15.00 24.88
CA PHE A 550 -0.15 15.17 26.32
C PHE A 550 -0.11 16.65 26.73
N SER A 551 -0.60 16.93 27.93
CA SER A 551 -0.34 18.19 28.63
C SER A 551 1.14 18.37 28.96
N SER A 552 1.59 19.59 29.26
CA SER A 552 3.00 19.90 29.51
C SER A 552 3.58 19.14 30.70
N ASP A 553 2.75 18.78 31.68
CA ASP A 553 3.08 17.97 32.85
C ASP A 553 2.97 16.45 32.62
N GLY A 554 2.48 16.03 31.45
CA GLY A 554 2.30 14.61 31.09
C GLY A 554 1.17 13.87 31.79
N THR A 555 0.33 14.56 32.60
CA THR A 555 -0.74 13.94 33.39
C THR A 555 -2.06 13.78 32.65
N ARG A 556 -2.27 14.55 31.57
CA ARG A 556 -3.48 14.56 30.78
C ARG A 556 -3.18 14.30 29.31
N LEU A 557 -4.12 13.66 28.61
CA LEU A 557 -3.99 13.33 27.20
C LEU A 557 -5.28 13.66 26.45
N LEU A 558 -5.17 14.45 25.38
CA LEU A 558 -6.25 14.62 24.42
C LEU A 558 -6.35 13.41 23.49
N PHE A 559 -7.56 12.96 23.22
CA PHE A 559 -7.81 11.85 22.31
C PHE A 559 -9.11 12.03 21.50
N GLU A 560 -9.24 11.35 20.38
CA GLU A 560 -10.49 11.31 19.60
C GLU A 560 -11.50 10.41 20.29
N ALA A 561 -12.52 10.99 20.95
CA ALA A 561 -13.53 10.20 21.60
C ALA A 561 -14.50 9.58 20.57
N LYS A 562 -14.44 8.26 20.44
CA LYS A 562 -15.30 7.47 19.53
C LYS A 562 -16.65 7.11 20.16
N THR A 563 -16.90 7.53 21.40
CA THR A 563 -18.17 7.35 22.10
C THR A 563 -19.23 8.37 21.70
N CYS A 564 -18.83 9.47 21.09
CA CYS A 564 -19.73 10.53 20.60
C CYS A 564 -20.19 10.27 19.15
N SER A 565 -21.40 10.74 18.84
CA SER A 565 -21.89 10.86 17.47
C SER A 565 -22.51 12.27 17.29
N PRO A 566 -21.90 13.15 16.48
CA PRO A 566 -20.59 13.03 15.79
C PRO A 566 -19.40 12.98 16.76
N TYR A 567 -18.21 12.61 16.26
CA TYR A 567 -17.00 12.50 17.10
C TYR A 567 -16.70 13.79 17.85
N CYS A 568 -16.18 13.65 19.07
CA CYS A 568 -15.87 14.75 19.98
C CYS A 568 -14.46 14.68 20.52
N VAL A 569 -14.00 15.75 21.18
CA VAL A 569 -12.70 15.81 21.87
C VAL A 569 -12.83 15.11 23.21
N GLY A 570 -12.00 14.09 23.45
CA GLY A 570 -11.86 13.40 24.72
C GLY A 570 -10.65 13.89 25.51
N LEU A 571 -10.72 13.76 26.82
CA LEU A 571 -9.64 13.98 27.78
C LEU A 571 -9.46 12.72 28.63
N LEU A 572 -8.24 12.19 28.65
CA LEU A 572 -7.81 11.20 29.62
C LEU A 572 -7.00 11.92 30.70
N ASP A 573 -7.43 11.82 31.93
CA ASP A 573 -6.61 12.11 33.11
C ASP A 573 -6.05 10.78 33.63
N LEU A 574 -4.73 10.66 33.76
CA LEU A 574 -4.09 9.38 34.12
C LEU A 574 -4.46 8.86 35.51
N SER A 575 -5.05 9.73 36.37
CA SER A 575 -5.53 9.39 37.70
C SER A 575 -7.04 9.17 37.77
N GLN A 576 -7.83 9.85 36.91
CA GLN A 576 -9.30 9.86 36.96
C GLN A 576 -9.96 9.09 35.83
N GLY A 577 -9.22 8.78 34.74
CA GLY A 577 -9.74 8.06 33.57
C GLY A 577 -10.22 8.97 32.43
N THR A 578 -10.98 8.38 31.49
CA THR A 578 -11.42 9.07 30.26
C THR A 578 -12.74 9.81 30.47
N ARG A 579 -12.89 10.97 29.83
CA ARG A 579 -14.13 11.72 29.70
C ARG A 579 -14.22 12.48 28.40
N GLU A 580 -15.42 12.85 28.01
CA GLU A 580 -15.67 13.74 26.89
C GLU A 580 -15.44 15.19 27.34
N LEU A 581 -14.70 15.96 26.56
CA LEU A 581 -14.28 17.32 26.92
C LEU A 581 -14.99 18.39 26.11
N ILE A 582 -14.99 18.29 24.77
CA ILE A 582 -15.63 19.23 23.85
C ILE A 582 -16.60 18.47 22.96
N LYS A 583 -17.87 18.91 22.96
CA LYS A 583 -18.95 18.34 22.13
C LYS A 583 -19.62 19.42 21.30
N HIS A 584 -20.15 19.02 20.15
CA HIS A 584 -21.02 19.85 19.34
C HIS A 584 -22.14 18.99 18.72
N PRO A 585 -23.37 19.48 18.64
CA PRO A 585 -24.50 18.67 18.16
C PRO A 585 -24.41 18.30 16.68
N THR A 586 -23.75 19.12 15.84
CA THR A 586 -23.70 18.97 14.40
C THR A 586 -22.31 18.93 13.79
N LEU A 587 -21.25 19.28 14.52
CA LEU A 587 -19.89 19.29 14.01
C LEU A 587 -19.11 18.06 14.50
N VAL A 588 -18.29 17.51 13.61
CA VAL A 588 -17.29 16.50 13.95
C VAL A 588 -16.05 17.22 14.45
N LEU A 589 -15.61 16.88 15.68
CA LEU A 589 -14.48 17.54 16.34
C LEU A 589 -13.29 16.59 16.47
N TYR A 590 -12.09 17.09 16.22
CA TYR A 590 -10.84 16.36 16.37
C TYR A 590 -9.87 17.15 17.26
N PRO A 591 -9.39 16.55 18.37
CA PRO A 591 -8.38 17.20 19.23
C PRO A 591 -7.04 17.32 18.49
N GLU A 592 -6.25 18.34 18.84
CA GLU A 592 -4.93 18.57 18.28
C GLU A 592 -3.84 18.69 19.34
N SER A 593 -3.81 19.77 20.12
CA SER A 593 -2.75 19.98 21.10
C SER A 593 -3.13 20.98 22.19
N PHE A 594 -2.50 20.83 23.36
CA PHE A 594 -2.46 21.88 24.39
C PHE A 594 -1.48 22.99 23.97
N SER A 595 -1.74 24.22 24.44
CA SER A 595 -0.73 25.29 24.44
C SER A 595 0.42 24.96 25.40
N PRO A 596 1.61 25.56 25.26
CA PRO A 596 2.75 25.25 26.11
C PRO A 596 2.54 25.51 27.61
N ASP A 597 1.60 26.37 27.94
CA ASP A 597 1.19 26.74 29.32
C ASP A 597 -0.05 25.98 29.80
N ASP A 598 -0.57 25.06 29.00
CA ASP A 598 -1.81 24.28 29.21
C ASP A 598 -3.05 25.15 29.47
N GLN A 599 -3.06 26.42 29.06
CA GLN A 599 -4.21 27.33 29.24
C GLN A 599 -5.15 27.30 28.04
N TRP A 600 -4.75 26.70 26.93
CA TRP A 600 -5.52 26.64 25.69
C TRP A 600 -5.46 25.23 25.07
N ILE A 601 -6.54 24.89 24.35
CA ILE A 601 -6.60 23.70 23.51
C ILE A 601 -6.84 24.12 22.07
N ALA A 602 -6.08 23.57 21.13
CA ALA A 602 -6.35 23.62 19.70
C ALA A 602 -7.09 22.36 19.27
N PHE A 603 -8.08 22.51 18.43
CA PHE A 603 -8.87 21.42 17.84
C PHE A 603 -9.37 21.81 16.45
N GLN A 604 -9.79 20.82 15.68
CA GLN A 604 -10.40 21.02 14.37
C GLN A 604 -11.91 20.73 14.43
N ALA A 605 -12.65 21.44 13.61
CA ALA A 605 -14.07 21.16 13.40
C ALA A 605 -14.40 21.07 11.91
N ARG A 606 -15.27 20.13 11.53
CA ARG A 606 -15.84 20.02 10.19
C ARG A 606 -17.33 19.69 10.20
N ARG A 607 -18.01 19.95 9.12
CA ARG A 607 -19.36 19.47 8.90
C ARG A 607 -19.34 17.96 8.57
N PRO A 608 -20.36 17.18 9.00
CA PRO A 608 -20.43 15.76 8.69
C PRO A 608 -20.47 15.43 7.17
N ASP A 609 -21.11 16.31 6.40
CA ASP A 609 -21.31 16.21 4.96
C ASP A 609 -20.12 16.71 4.12
N ASN A 610 -19.10 17.31 4.74
CA ASN A 610 -17.92 17.84 4.07
C ASN A 610 -16.63 17.38 4.77
N ASP A 611 -15.92 16.48 4.13
CA ASP A 611 -14.61 15.98 4.61
C ASP A 611 -13.41 16.74 4.00
N SER A 612 -13.67 17.62 3.03
CA SER A 612 -12.62 18.32 2.28
C SER A 612 -12.11 19.58 2.96
N THR A 613 -12.86 20.14 3.92
CA THR A 613 -12.47 21.38 4.60
C THR A 613 -12.59 21.28 6.11
N ARG A 614 -11.73 22.00 6.84
CA ARG A 614 -11.70 22.02 8.30
C ARG A 614 -11.30 23.40 8.81
N THR A 615 -11.96 23.82 9.89
CA THR A 615 -11.57 25.04 10.62
C THR A 615 -10.77 24.65 11.85
N ILE A 616 -9.62 25.30 12.06
CA ILE A 616 -8.88 25.22 13.30
C ILE A 616 -9.46 26.23 14.30
N TYR A 617 -9.77 25.73 15.49
CA TYR A 617 -10.23 26.53 16.62
C TYR A 617 -9.25 26.42 17.79
N VAL A 618 -9.20 27.47 18.59
CA VAL A 618 -8.58 27.45 19.94
C VAL A 618 -9.63 27.84 20.96
N THR A 619 -9.57 27.25 22.16
CA THR A 619 -10.48 27.55 23.29
C THR A 619 -9.73 27.57 24.60
N PRO A 620 -10.08 28.44 25.56
CA PRO A 620 -9.51 28.43 26.90
C PRO A 620 -9.72 27.08 27.60
N PHE A 621 -8.71 26.64 28.34
CA PHE A 621 -8.72 25.40 29.12
C PHE A 621 -8.26 25.68 30.54
N HIS A 622 -9.21 25.66 31.51
CA HIS A 622 -8.93 25.97 32.91
C HIS A 622 -9.51 24.89 33.83
N GLY A 623 -8.70 24.41 34.78
CA GLY A 623 -9.13 23.42 35.77
C GLY A 623 -9.63 22.09 35.16
N GLY A 624 -9.15 21.76 33.94
CA GLY A 624 -9.63 20.58 33.22
C GLY A 624 -10.93 20.78 32.46
N MET A 625 -11.46 22.00 32.34
CA MET A 625 -12.72 22.32 31.65
C MET A 625 -12.49 23.31 30.50
N VAL A 626 -13.42 23.32 29.57
CA VAL A 626 -13.51 24.28 28.44
C VAL A 626 -14.89 24.95 28.47
N GLY A 627 -14.96 26.16 27.90
CA GLY A 627 -16.24 26.86 27.71
C GLY A 627 -17.05 26.28 26.55
N GLY A 628 -18.27 26.78 26.38
CA GLY A 628 -19.14 26.43 25.26
C GLY A 628 -18.64 26.98 23.92
N PRO A 629 -19.37 26.70 22.81
CA PRO A 629 -18.99 27.13 21.47
C PRO A 629 -18.74 28.64 21.31
N GLU A 630 -19.34 29.46 22.18
CA GLU A 630 -19.14 30.91 22.24
C GLU A 630 -17.71 31.32 22.65
N SER A 631 -16.96 30.42 23.29
CA SER A 631 -15.58 30.65 23.69
C SER A 631 -14.56 30.20 22.62
N TRP A 632 -15.03 29.60 21.52
CA TRP A 632 -14.17 29.11 20.46
C TRP A 632 -13.71 30.23 19.54
N ILE A 633 -12.42 30.34 19.35
CA ILE A 633 -11.79 31.32 18.48
C ILE A 633 -11.37 30.63 17.20
N ALA A 634 -11.96 31.00 16.06
CA ALA A 634 -11.59 30.48 14.76
C ALA A 634 -10.20 31.07 14.36
N VAL A 635 -9.27 30.18 14.04
CA VAL A 635 -7.90 30.55 13.64
C VAL A 635 -7.74 30.48 12.11
N THR A 636 -8.43 29.56 11.45
CA THR A 636 -8.46 29.47 9.97
C THR A 636 -9.89 29.66 9.43
N ASP A 637 -9.99 29.98 8.15
CA ASP A 637 -11.26 30.34 7.48
C ASP A 637 -12.17 29.14 7.16
N GLY A 638 -11.68 27.89 7.36
CA GLY A 638 -12.44 26.66 7.08
C GLY A 638 -12.61 26.33 5.60
N ASN A 639 -11.88 26.97 4.70
CA ASN A 639 -11.94 26.72 3.26
C ASN A 639 -10.93 25.66 2.79
N GLN A 640 -10.06 25.20 3.68
CA GLN A 640 -8.97 24.27 3.38
C GLN A 640 -8.98 23.06 4.32
N MET A 641 -8.21 22.03 3.96
CA MET A 641 -7.95 20.86 4.79
C MET A 641 -6.84 21.13 5.81
N ASP A 642 -7.11 21.98 6.82
CA ASP A 642 -6.13 22.37 7.84
C ASP A 642 -6.09 21.33 8.97
N ARG A 643 -4.90 20.75 9.30
CA ARG A 643 -4.74 19.61 10.24
C ARG A 643 -3.39 19.63 10.95
N GLU A 644 -3.23 18.73 11.94
CA GLU A 644 -1.96 18.47 12.68
C GLU A 644 -1.39 19.73 13.35
N VAL A 645 -2.22 20.36 14.16
CA VAL A 645 -1.91 21.67 14.75
C VAL A 645 -0.95 21.56 15.92
N LYS A 646 0.11 22.36 15.91
CA LYS A 646 1.09 22.48 16.99
C LYS A 646 1.37 23.93 17.35
N TRP A 647 1.48 24.19 18.64
CA TRP A 647 1.80 25.51 19.16
C TRP A 647 3.31 25.77 19.12
N SER A 648 3.72 27.02 18.83
CA SER A 648 5.08 27.50 19.10
C SER A 648 5.36 27.53 20.60
N PRO A 649 6.63 27.47 21.04
CA PRO A 649 6.98 27.51 22.47
C PRO A 649 6.46 28.74 23.24
N ASN A 650 6.31 29.88 22.57
CA ASN A 650 5.74 31.10 23.17
C ASN A 650 4.20 31.18 23.07
N GLY A 651 3.54 30.18 22.46
CA GLY A 651 2.10 30.13 22.33
C GLY A 651 1.45 31.17 21.40
N ASN A 652 2.24 31.84 20.53
CA ASN A 652 1.75 32.93 19.67
C ASN A 652 1.83 32.60 18.16
N LEU A 653 2.16 31.34 17.81
CA LEU A 653 2.15 30.83 16.46
C LEU A 653 1.64 29.40 16.48
N LEU A 654 0.76 29.06 15.55
CA LEU A 654 0.34 27.68 15.28
C LEU A 654 0.97 27.20 13.99
N TYR A 655 1.56 26.01 14.03
CA TYR A 655 2.00 25.24 12.88
C TYR A 655 0.91 24.23 12.51
N PHE A 656 0.66 24.04 11.23
CA PHE A 656 -0.32 23.05 10.76
C PHE A 656 -0.03 22.60 9.33
N LEU A 657 -0.60 21.48 8.92
CA LEU A 657 -0.58 21.01 7.55
C LEU A 657 -1.77 21.60 6.79
N SER A 658 -1.55 22.09 5.58
CA SER A 658 -2.58 22.62 4.70
C SER A 658 -2.27 22.33 3.23
N GLU A 659 -3.31 22.17 2.43
CA GLU A 659 -3.21 21.95 0.98
C GLU A 659 -3.65 23.18 0.17
N ARG A 660 -3.56 24.39 0.77
CA ARG A 660 -4.05 25.66 0.21
C ARG A 660 -3.31 26.15 -1.04
N ASP A 661 -2.13 25.62 -1.33
CA ASP A 661 -1.35 25.86 -2.55
C ASP A 661 -1.36 24.66 -3.52
N GLY A 662 -2.27 23.69 -3.30
CA GLY A 662 -2.40 22.47 -4.12
C GLY A 662 -1.54 21.31 -3.65
N PHE A 663 -0.65 21.52 -2.67
CA PHE A 663 0.22 20.50 -2.09
C PHE A 663 0.08 20.48 -0.56
N ARG A 664 0.35 19.34 0.05
CA ARG A 664 0.39 19.26 1.51
C ARG A 664 1.71 19.83 2.02
N CYS A 665 1.63 21.04 2.57
CA CYS A 665 2.79 21.81 3.07
C CYS A 665 2.63 22.17 4.54
N ILE A 666 3.72 22.61 5.18
CA ILE A 666 3.68 23.12 6.55
C ILE A 666 3.44 24.64 6.50
N TRP A 667 2.40 25.06 7.19
CA TRP A 667 1.96 26.46 7.28
C TRP A 667 2.02 26.96 8.70
N GLY A 668 2.11 28.28 8.86
CA GLY A 668 2.09 28.99 10.13
C GLY A 668 0.98 30.02 10.19
N GLN A 669 0.28 30.14 11.33
CA GLN A 669 -0.66 31.24 11.63
C GLN A 669 -0.26 31.95 12.90
N ARG A 670 0.04 33.22 12.80
CA ARG A 670 0.32 34.06 13.98
C ARG A 670 -0.94 34.33 14.77
N LEU A 671 -0.80 34.41 16.08
CA LEU A 671 -1.89 34.70 17.01
C LEU A 671 -1.56 35.95 17.81
N ASP A 672 -2.57 36.74 18.13
CA ASP A 672 -2.46 37.77 19.14
C ASP A 672 -2.14 37.13 20.49
N ALA A 673 -1.15 37.69 21.21
CA ALA A 673 -0.62 37.07 22.40
C ALA A 673 -1.65 36.93 23.55
N LYS A 674 -2.61 37.87 23.63
CA LYS A 674 -3.61 37.93 24.71
C LYS A 674 -4.91 37.25 24.33
N THR A 675 -5.42 37.56 23.14
CA THR A 675 -6.76 37.13 22.70
C THR A 675 -6.77 35.86 21.89
N LYS A 676 -5.61 35.40 21.41
CA LYS A 676 -5.42 34.23 20.54
C LYS A 676 -6.18 34.29 19.19
N HIS A 677 -6.70 35.47 18.82
CA HIS A 677 -7.23 35.66 17.47
C HIS A 677 -6.10 35.61 16.44
N ALA A 678 -6.45 35.20 15.22
CA ALA A 678 -5.52 35.18 14.10
C ALA A 678 -4.99 36.59 13.81
N ALA A 679 -3.66 36.75 13.73
CA ALA A 679 -2.97 37.98 13.40
C ALA A 679 -2.36 37.86 11.99
N GLY A 680 -2.99 38.50 11.02
CA GLY A 680 -2.62 38.38 9.61
C GLY A 680 -3.11 37.09 8.95
N THR A 681 -2.64 36.85 7.73
CA THR A 681 -2.96 35.63 6.96
C THR A 681 -1.98 34.51 7.27
N PRO A 682 -2.38 33.24 7.09
CA PRO A 682 -1.48 32.10 7.14
C PRO A 682 -0.32 32.29 6.14
N PHE A 683 0.88 31.85 6.52
CA PHE A 683 2.07 31.94 5.70
C PHE A 683 2.74 30.58 5.58
N PRO A 684 3.41 30.26 4.44
CA PRO A 684 4.13 29.02 4.30
C PRO A 684 5.39 29.01 5.18
N VAL A 685 5.59 27.90 5.90
CA VAL A 685 6.84 27.62 6.63
C VAL A 685 7.78 26.81 5.74
N HIS A 686 7.26 25.78 5.10
CA HIS A 686 8.01 24.97 4.15
C HIS A 686 7.08 24.31 3.14
N HIS A 687 7.48 24.37 1.87
CA HIS A 687 6.76 23.73 0.77
C HIS A 687 7.35 22.36 0.45
N PHE A 688 6.48 21.37 0.19
CA PHE A 688 6.84 20.02 -0.24
C PHE A 688 6.28 19.75 -1.64
N HIS A 689 6.71 20.58 -2.60
CA HIS A 689 6.29 20.50 -4.00
C HIS A 689 7.16 19.52 -4.81
N HIS A 690 8.21 18.94 -4.20
CA HIS A 690 9.05 17.95 -4.87
C HIS A 690 8.38 16.58 -4.86
N THR A 691 8.30 15.97 -6.03
CA THR A 691 7.70 14.64 -6.20
C THR A 691 8.47 13.52 -5.49
N GLN A 692 9.79 13.66 -5.34
CA GLN A 692 10.60 12.70 -4.58
C GLN A 692 10.30 12.74 -3.08
N GLN A 693 10.01 13.91 -2.52
CA GLN A 693 9.79 14.14 -1.10
C GLN A 693 8.44 14.78 -0.88
N SER A 694 7.45 14.00 -0.48
CA SER A 694 6.07 14.43 -0.42
C SER A 694 5.39 14.04 0.90
N LEU A 695 4.70 14.99 1.51
CA LEU A 695 3.78 14.73 2.62
C LEU A 695 2.47 14.13 2.12
N THR A 696 2.09 14.39 0.87
CA THR A 696 0.85 13.85 0.27
C THR A 696 0.96 12.35 0.03
N SER A 697 2.12 11.84 -0.36
CA SER A 697 2.37 10.42 -0.60
C SER A 697 2.24 9.53 0.64
N ILE A 698 2.24 10.11 1.86
CA ILE A 698 1.97 9.39 3.11
C ILE A 698 0.49 8.93 3.20
N GLY A 699 -0.39 9.48 2.38
CA GLY A 699 -1.82 9.22 2.39
C GLY A 699 -2.54 10.03 3.47
N SER A 700 -2.97 9.41 4.57
CA SER A 700 -3.67 10.14 5.64
C SER A 700 -2.76 11.22 6.29
N PRO A 701 -3.21 12.49 6.36
CA PRO A 701 -2.46 13.57 7.01
C PRO A 701 -2.03 13.27 8.45
N GLY A 702 -2.85 12.56 9.22
CA GLY A 702 -2.52 12.17 10.60
C GLY A 702 -1.26 11.32 10.71
N LYS A 703 -0.91 10.57 9.67
CA LYS A 703 0.32 9.76 9.62
C LYS A 703 1.60 10.60 9.54
N VAL A 704 1.50 11.87 9.11
CA VAL A 704 2.64 12.81 9.10
C VAL A 704 3.15 13.04 10.52
N GLY A 705 2.24 13.20 11.49
CA GLY A 705 2.59 13.27 12.92
C GLY A 705 3.46 14.47 13.25
N LEU A 706 3.06 15.69 12.85
CA LEU A 706 3.81 16.89 13.14
C LEU A 706 4.09 17.04 14.64
N SER A 707 5.34 17.25 15.01
CA SER A 707 5.80 17.40 16.40
C SER A 707 6.81 18.54 16.51
N ILE A 708 6.85 19.18 17.69
CA ILE A 708 7.80 20.26 18.03
C ILE A 708 9.01 19.64 18.73
N THR A 709 10.22 20.03 18.33
CA THR A 709 11.48 19.76 19.02
C THR A 709 12.02 21.05 19.64
N ASP A 710 13.21 21.00 20.25
CA ASP A 710 13.84 22.20 20.82
C ASP A 710 14.28 23.19 19.72
N ASP A 711 14.54 22.72 18.52
CA ASP A 711 15.19 23.46 17.43
C ASP A 711 14.50 23.32 16.08
N GLY A 712 13.25 22.81 16.02
CA GLY A 712 12.54 22.69 14.77
C GLY A 712 11.26 21.84 14.81
N LEU A 713 10.81 21.46 13.63
CA LEU A 713 9.65 20.63 13.39
C LEU A 713 10.11 19.20 13.01
N LEU A 714 9.45 18.21 13.59
CA LEU A 714 9.71 16.80 13.30
C LEU A 714 8.43 16.17 12.73
N PHE A 715 8.57 15.39 11.68
CA PHE A 715 7.44 14.80 10.96
C PHE A 715 7.89 13.61 10.09
N SER A 716 6.95 12.77 9.69
CA SER A 716 7.20 11.76 8.66
C SER A 716 7.14 12.37 7.26
N LEU A 717 8.06 11.97 6.40
CA LEU A 717 8.14 12.37 5.00
C LEU A 717 8.34 11.13 4.14
N ALA A 718 7.52 10.99 3.09
CA ALA A 718 7.69 9.92 2.11
C ALA A 718 8.74 10.32 1.07
N GLU A 719 9.64 9.40 0.78
CA GLU A 719 10.59 9.48 -0.33
C GLU A 719 10.24 8.39 -1.34
N THR A 720 10.11 8.79 -2.59
CA THR A 720 9.82 7.88 -3.68
C THR A 720 10.92 7.99 -4.73
N THR A 721 11.49 6.86 -5.10
CA THR A 721 12.38 6.73 -6.26
C THR A 721 11.72 5.80 -7.26
N GLY A 722 11.89 6.10 -8.54
CA GLY A 722 11.23 5.31 -9.57
C GLY A 722 12.08 5.20 -10.83
N ASN A 723 11.88 4.11 -11.55
CA ASN A 723 12.55 3.87 -12.83
C ASN A 723 11.64 3.14 -13.80
N ILE A 724 11.90 3.33 -15.07
CA ILE A 724 11.17 2.68 -16.15
C ILE A 724 11.87 1.38 -16.55
N TRP A 725 11.06 0.33 -16.67
CA TRP A 725 11.46 -0.98 -17.13
C TRP A 725 10.77 -1.33 -18.44
N LEU A 726 11.46 -2.10 -19.25
CA LEU A 726 10.97 -2.67 -20.50
C LEU A 726 10.93 -4.18 -20.37
N ALA A 727 9.78 -4.77 -20.66
CA ALA A 727 9.60 -6.21 -20.80
C ALA A 727 9.39 -6.56 -22.27
N ARG A 728 10.15 -7.51 -22.78
CA ARG A 728 10.02 -8.06 -24.13
C ARG A 728 9.88 -9.58 -24.07
N ARG A 729 9.05 -10.14 -24.93
CA ARG A 729 9.00 -11.59 -25.11
C ARG A 729 10.36 -12.08 -25.63
N ARG A 730 10.90 -13.12 -25.01
CA ARG A 730 12.11 -13.78 -25.52
C ARG A 730 11.70 -14.44 -26.84
N ARG A 731 12.36 -14.03 -27.94
CA ARG A 731 12.14 -14.62 -29.27
C ARG A 731 12.67 -16.05 -29.33
#